data_d04ee0d0a077e013d2afa360d2dfedfc
#
_entry.id   d04ee0d0a077e013d2afa360d2dfedfc
#
_cell.length_a   1.000
_cell.length_b   1.000
_cell.length_c   1.000
_cell.angle_alpha   90.00
_cell.angle_beta   90.00
_cell.angle_gamma   90.00
#
_symmetry.space_group_name_H-M   'P 1'
#
loop_
_entity.id
_entity.type
_entity.pdbx_description
1 polymer ?
#
loop_
_entity_poly.entity_id
_entity_poly.type
_entity_poly.pdbx_seq_one_letter_code
_entity_poly.pdbx_strand_id
1 'polypeptide(L)'
;MTPHRLSSRWLDSALRALAVVASLVAVLAGASPGHAKDERCYDFNSEKNVYWGDLHVHTAYSMDAYMFDTRLTPRDAYRFAKGGEVMLPPLDDKGRGTTPFRIDRPLDFAAVTDHSEALGGVRICTDPKHPSYDSEICIHYRSPLKRGTVGETATDITTRNANLRGEPLCGKDWSTCQAALKSGWEDIQEAAARADDKAPACTFTTFVAYEHTNTPNLTKIHRNVIFRNDKVPAYPVTAADEPDPLKLWQRLEAECKQGVPGCDVLAIPHNPNLSNGRIFTIEYPEGSSLDDQRRHASLRARMEPITEMMQIKGESECRSGLWKVMGADEDCGFEKIRGHEKTVDCQTGTGEGALGGMGCESRLDFARYALIEGLREADRIGVNPYAFGQIAATDIHTGTPGATAEWDTTTFDGRMRSPGYNLGGLAAVWAEENTREALFEALRRREVYGTSGPRMTIRLFAGWELPSDLCTSGQLVSTGYAKGVPMGGDLPARPATAKAPQFVVSALRDAGTIEHPGNLLQRIQIVKGWADADGTFHQQVVDVVGSKDNGASVDTASCQPKGPGESQLCTVWTDPEFDPARRAVYYARVLENPSCRFSTYACNALEKDERPAMCDDPLYPKTIQERAWTSPIWYSPATASPAASAATATAR
;
A
#
# COMPACT_ATOMS: atom_id res chain seq x y z
N MET A 1 -88.83 -49.47 18.00
CA MET A 1 -88.35 -48.14 17.66
C MET A 1 -86.88 -48.03 18.10
N THR A 2 -85.98 -48.22 17.23
CA THR A 2 -84.52 -48.28 17.47
C THR A 2 -83.84 -46.93 17.18
N PRO A 3 -82.93 -46.40 18.03
CA PRO A 3 -82.20 -45.17 17.76
C PRO A 3 -80.97 -45.46 16.93
N HIS A 4 -80.80 -44.66 15.90
CA HIS A 4 -79.62 -44.68 15.00
C HIS A 4 -78.35 -44.33 15.75
N ARG A 5 -77.32 -45.20 15.67
CA ARG A 5 -75.94 -44.90 16.05
C ARG A 5 -75.31 -44.06 14.95
N LEU A 6 -74.96 -42.84 15.25
CA LEU A 6 -74.05 -42.02 14.43
C LEU A 6 -72.59 -42.54 14.56
N SER A 7 -71.99 -42.85 13.45
CA SER A 7 -70.68 -43.52 13.38
C SER A 7 -69.55 -42.63 13.83
N SER A 8 -68.69 -43.20 14.68
CA SER A 8 -67.42 -42.61 15.23
C SER A 8 -66.35 -42.24 14.20
N ARG A 9 -66.62 -42.38 12.90
CA ARG A 9 -65.59 -42.10 11.83
C ARG A 9 -65.36 -40.62 11.53
N TRP A 10 -66.25 -39.72 11.90
CA TRP A 10 -66.06 -38.28 11.64
C TRP A 10 -65.23 -37.56 12.70
N LEU A 11 -65.19 -38.04 13.90
CA LEU A 11 -64.37 -37.49 14.99
C LEU A 11 -62.93 -37.83 14.84
N ASP A 12 -62.54 -39.00 14.32
CA ASP A 12 -61.17 -39.40 14.09
C ASP A 12 -60.50 -38.62 12.90
N SER A 13 -61.32 -38.26 11.91
CA SER A 13 -60.77 -37.47 10.76
C SER A 13 -60.54 -35.99 11.14
N ALA A 14 -61.38 -35.41 12.00
CA ALA A 14 -61.22 -34.04 12.48
C ALA A 14 -60.08 -33.91 13.46
N LEU A 15 -59.83 -34.89 14.32
CA LEU A 15 -58.66 -34.90 15.24
C LEU A 15 -57.36 -35.13 14.53
N ARG A 16 -57.33 -35.92 13.46
CA ARG A 16 -56.08 -36.08 12.63
C ARG A 16 -55.78 -34.86 11.81
N ALA A 17 -56.73 -34.12 11.30
CA ALA A 17 -56.56 -32.86 10.60
C ALA A 17 -56.04 -31.75 11.52
N LEU A 18 -56.52 -31.67 12.75
CA LEU A 18 -56.06 -30.72 13.78
C LEU A 18 -54.63 -31.06 14.26
N ALA A 19 -54.24 -32.32 14.37
CA ALA A 19 -52.88 -32.73 14.75
C ALA A 19 -51.87 -32.44 13.66
N VAL A 20 -52.22 -32.56 12.36
CA VAL A 20 -51.33 -32.23 11.23
C VAL A 20 -51.17 -30.72 11.10
N VAL A 21 -52.21 -29.91 11.30
CA VAL A 21 -52.13 -28.45 11.30
C VAL A 21 -51.32 -27.92 12.49
N ALA A 22 -51.46 -28.50 13.67
CA ALA A 22 -50.68 -28.16 14.85
C ALA A 22 -49.20 -28.53 14.67
N SER A 23 -48.88 -29.65 14.00
CA SER A 23 -47.50 -30.05 13.69
C SER A 23 -46.86 -29.16 12.60
N LEU A 24 -47.60 -28.69 11.59
CA LEU A 24 -47.12 -27.75 10.59
C LEU A 24 -46.91 -26.33 11.17
N VAL A 25 -47.75 -25.89 12.08
CA VAL A 25 -47.58 -24.59 12.76
C VAL A 25 -46.41 -24.64 13.75
N ALA A 26 -46.17 -25.77 14.41
CA ALA A 26 -45.02 -25.96 15.29
C ALA A 26 -43.68 -26.02 14.52
N VAL A 27 -43.66 -26.51 13.26
CA VAL A 27 -42.47 -26.50 12.40
C VAL A 27 -42.23 -25.12 11.80
N LEU A 28 -43.27 -24.27 11.60
CA LEU A 28 -43.09 -22.89 11.13
C LEU A 28 -42.82 -21.89 12.27
N ALA A 29 -43.08 -22.21 13.52
CA ALA A 29 -42.75 -21.36 14.67
C ALA A 29 -41.38 -21.66 15.26
N GLY A 30 -40.69 -22.70 14.78
CA GLY A 30 -39.34 -23.07 15.20
C GLY A 30 -38.18 -22.51 14.33
N ALA A 31 -38.48 -21.78 13.24
CA ALA A 31 -37.52 -20.97 12.56
C ALA A 31 -37.44 -19.59 13.24
N SER A 32 -36.84 -19.51 14.42
CA SER A 32 -36.20 -18.28 14.85
C SER A 32 -35.33 -17.84 13.68
N PRO A 33 -35.38 -16.57 13.23
CA PRO A 33 -34.34 -16.07 12.38
C PRO A 33 -33.05 -16.32 13.18
N GLY A 34 -32.25 -17.27 12.71
CA GLY A 34 -30.91 -17.43 13.22
C GLY A 34 -30.31 -16.05 13.14
N HIS A 35 -30.07 -15.44 14.28
CA HIS A 35 -29.10 -14.39 14.38
C HIS A 35 -27.88 -15.06 13.74
N ALA A 36 -27.47 -14.61 12.55
CA ALA A 36 -26.13 -14.81 12.10
C ALA A 36 -25.32 -14.36 13.31
N LYS A 37 -24.72 -15.29 14.05
CA LYS A 37 -23.69 -14.94 15.00
C LYS A 37 -22.74 -14.12 14.18
N ASP A 38 -22.56 -12.87 14.54
CA ASP A 38 -21.40 -12.10 14.15
C ASP A 38 -20.22 -12.96 14.60
N GLU A 39 -19.65 -13.75 13.67
CA GLU A 39 -18.49 -14.58 13.94
C GLU A 39 -17.28 -13.66 13.92
N ARG A 40 -17.17 -12.82 14.95
CA ARG A 40 -16.04 -11.93 15.17
C ARG A 40 -14.80 -12.75 15.45
N CYS A 41 -13.66 -12.21 15.04
CA CYS A 41 -12.38 -12.79 15.40
C CYS A 41 -12.20 -12.80 16.92
N TYR A 42 -11.44 -13.78 17.44
CA TYR A 42 -11.20 -13.89 18.89
C TYR A 42 -10.47 -12.68 19.47
N ASP A 43 -9.67 -11.99 18.65
CA ASP A 43 -8.90 -10.80 19.00
C ASP A 43 -9.63 -9.49 18.68
N PHE A 44 -10.93 -9.52 18.39
CA PHE A 44 -11.71 -8.32 18.09
C PHE A 44 -11.51 -7.23 19.15
N ASN A 45 -11.14 -6.04 18.69
CA ASN A 45 -10.88 -4.88 19.53
C ASN A 45 -11.50 -3.61 18.93
N SER A 46 -12.50 -3.03 19.61
CA SER A 46 -13.14 -1.79 19.17
C SER A 46 -12.19 -0.57 19.15
N GLU A 47 -11.09 -0.60 19.90
CA GLU A 47 -10.01 0.40 19.87
C GLU A 47 -8.93 0.05 18.83
N LYS A 48 -9.14 -1.01 18.05
CA LYS A 48 -8.35 -1.53 16.95
C LYS A 48 -7.00 -2.10 17.36
N ASN A 49 -6.64 -3.15 16.65
CA ASN A 49 -5.32 -3.77 16.66
C ASN A 49 -4.52 -3.26 15.46
N VAL A 50 -3.20 -3.30 15.54
CA VAL A 50 -2.33 -3.11 14.39
C VAL A 50 -2.08 -4.45 13.70
N TYR A 51 -2.30 -4.49 12.39
CA TYR A 51 -2.02 -5.65 11.54
C TYR A 51 -0.94 -5.29 10.51
N TRP A 52 -0.01 -6.22 10.29
CA TRP A 52 1.18 -6.05 9.46
C TRP A 52 1.09 -6.84 8.18
N GLY A 53 1.33 -6.21 7.06
CA GLY A 53 1.23 -6.89 5.78
C GLY A 53 2.03 -6.27 4.65
N ASP A 54 1.95 -6.94 3.49
CA ASP A 54 2.57 -6.52 2.26
C ASP A 54 1.54 -6.53 1.13
N LEU A 55 1.34 -5.39 0.50
CA LEU A 55 0.33 -5.19 -0.55
C LEU A 55 0.95 -5.04 -1.95
N HIS A 56 2.24 -5.40 -2.11
CA HIS A 56 2.94 -5.29 -3.38
C HIS A 56 3.97 -6.41 -3.55
N VAL A 57 3.55 -7.50 -4.20
CA VAL A 57 4.34 -8.74 -4.30
C VAL A 57 4.20 -9.36 -5.68
N HIS A 58 5.33 -9.73 -6.29
CA HIS A 58 5.41 -10.39 -7.58
C HIS A 58 5.86 -11.84 -7.44
N THR A 59 5.24 -12.72 -8.23
CA THR A 59 5.52 -14.15 -8.31
C THR A 59 5.96 -14.54 -9.72
N ALA A 60 6.08 -15.84 -9.97
CA ALA A 60 6.35 -16.35 -11.32
C ALA A 60 5.24 -16.00 -12.35
N TYR A 61 4.16 -15.35 -11.93
CA TYR A 61 3.10 -14.87 -12.82
C TYR A 61 3.39 -13.47 -13.35
N SER A 62 4.28 -12.71 -12.71
CA SER A 62 4.85 -11.48 -13.27
C SER A 62 5.94 -11.81 -14.29
N MET A 63 5.88 -11.14 -15.44
CA MET A 63 6.78 -11.45 -16.56
C MET A 63 8.26 -11.24 -16.22
N ASP A 64 8.60 -10.23 -15.46
CA ASP A 64 9.95 -9.88 -15.05
C ASP A 64 10.44 -10.71 -13.85
N ALA A 65 9.59 -11.00 -12.87
CA ALA A 65 9.94 -11.90 -11.78
C ALA A 65 10.33 -13.28 -12.28
N TYR A 66 9.60 -13.83 -13.26
CA TYR A 66 9.96 -15.08 -13.90
C TYR A 66 11.32 -14.99 -14.62
N MET A 67 11.58 -13.88 -15.33
CA MET A 67 12.86 -13.63 -16.00
C MET A 67 14.04 -13.46 -15.02
N PHE A 68 13.76 -13.08 -13.76
CA PHE A 68 14.72 -13.05 -12.65
C PHE A 68 14.81 -14.37 -11.88
N ASP A 69 14.42 -15.47 -12.51
CA ASP A 69 14.49 -16.84 -11.97
C ASP A 69 13.52 -17.12 -10.82
N THR A 70 12.53 -16.28 -10.56
CA THR A 70 11.45 -16.58 -9.62
C THR A 70 10.56 -17.68 -10.19
N ARG A 71 10.36 -18.74 -9.38
CA ARG A 71 9.49 -19.88 -9.72
C ARG A 71 8.37 -20.08 -8.71
N LEU A 72 8.36 -19.27 -7.65
CA LEU A 72 7.29 -19.27 -6.65
C LEU A 72 6.00 -18.75 -7.27
N THR A 73 4.90 -19.45 -7.00
CA THR A 73 3.55 -19.10 -7.42
C THR A 73 2.85 -18.22 -6.37
N PRO A 74 1.67 -17.64 -6.67
CA PRO A 74 0.87 -16.93 -5.64
C PRO A 74 0.60 -17.78 -4.39
N ARG A 75 0.39 -19.09 -4.53
CA ARG A 75 0.21 -20.00 -3.38
C ARG A 75 1.47 -20.12 -2.53
N ASP A 76 2.63 -20.13 -3.15
CA ASP A 76 3.92 -20.16 -2.44
C ASP A 76 4.18 -18.86 -1.70
N ALA A 77 3.85 -17.72 -2.31
CA ALA A 77 3.97 -16.40 -1.68
C ALA A 77 3.09 -16.30 -0.42
N TYR A 78 1.84 -16.74 -0.48
CA TYR A 78 0.98 -16.78 0.72
C TYR A 78 1.47 -17.80 1.76
N ARG A 79 2.02 -18.96 1.32
CA ARG A 79 2.66 -19.91 2.26
C ARG A 79 3.83 -19.27 2.99
N PHE A 80 4.68 -18.54 2.27
CA PHE A 80 5.80 -17.80 2.86
C PHE A 80 5.33 -16.73 3.85
N ALA A 81 4.36 -15.90 3.48
CA ALA A 81 3.78 -14.88 4.35
C ALA A 81 3.29 -15.44 5.69
N LYS A 82 2.78 -16.67 5.66
CA LYS A 82 2.31 -17.41 6.86
C LYS A 82 3.43 -18.11 7.62
N GLY A 83 4.71 -17.88 7.28
CA GLY A 83 5.88 -18.49 7.93
C GLY A 83 6.26 -19.86 7.37
N GLY A 84 5.71 -20.27 6.23
CA GLY A 84 6.13 -21.51 5.56
C GLY A 84 7.44 -21.35 4.81
N GLU A 85 8.19 -22.44 4.63
CA GLU A 85 9.44 -22.45 3.88
C GLU A 85 9.17 -22.46 2.37
N VAL A 86 9.97 -21.73 1.61
CA VAL A 86 10.00 -21.70 0.15
C VAL A 86 11.43 -21.90 -0.35
N MET A 87 11.58 -22.23 -1.64
CA MET A 87 12.88 -22.45 -2.25
C MET A 87 13.19 -21.36 -3.28
N LEU A 88 14.23 -20.57 -3.02
CA LEU A 88 14.68 -19.46 -3.87
C LEU A 88 15.78 -19.93 -4.87
N PRO A 89 16.07 -19.15 -5.91
CA PRO A 89 17.24 -19.36 -6.76
C PRO A 89 18.55 -19.47 -5.94
N PRO A 90 19.60 -20.11 -6.49
CA PRO A 90 19.73 -20.57 -7.89
C PRO A 90 18.82 -21.76 -8.21
N LEU A 91 18.53 -21.93 -9.52
CA LEU A 91 17.70 -23.04 -9.98
C LEU A 91 18.53 -24.29 -10.24
N ASP A 92 17.97 -25.46 -9.91
CA ASP A 92 18.52 -26.77 -10.32
C ASP A 92 18.25 -27.06 -11.81
N ASP A 93 18.77 -28.18 -12.31
CA ASP A 93 18.58 -28.64 -13.71
C ASP A 93 17.10 -28.87 -14.08
N LYS A 94 16.21 -28.95 -13.11
CA LYS A 94 14.76 -29.07 -13.31
C LYS A 94 14.02 -27.73 -13.15
N GLY A 95 14.76 -26.63 -13.02
CA GLY A 95 14.21 -25.29 -12.86
C GLY A 95 13.58 -25.02 -11.50
N ARG A 96 13.99 -25.71 -10.45
CA ARG A 96 13.49 -25.52 -9.07
C ARG A 96 14.52 -24.76 -8.24
N GLY A 97 14.07 -23.88 -7.37
CA GLY A 97 14.92 -23.21 -6.41
C GLY A 97 15.67 -24.19 -5.49
N THR A 98 16.86 -23.80 -5.03
CA THR A 98 17.72 -24.65 -4.18
C THR A 98 18.03 -24.03 -2.83
N THR A 99 17.75 -22.72 -2.63
CA THR A 99 18.01 -22.02 -1.38
C THR A 99 16.74 -21.96 -0.52
N PRO A 100 16.68 -22.68 0.63
CA PRO A 100 15.54 -22.59 1.53
C PRO A 100 15.46 -21.21 2.17
N PHE A 101 14.24 -20.67 2.22
CA PHE A 101 13.98 -19.38 2.83
C PHE A 101 12.65 -19.37 3.59
N ARG A 102 12.64 -18.71 4.74
CA ARG A 102 11.47 -18.54 5.60
C ARG A 102 11.50 -17.15 6.22
N ILE A 103 10.35 -16.50 6.29
CA ILE A 103 10.21 -15.23 7.02
C ILE A 103 10.37 -15.47 8.53
N ASP A 104 11.06 -14.56 9.21
CA ASP A 104 11.31 -14.63 10.66
C ASP A 104 10.02 -14.48 11.49
N ARG A 105 9.15 -13.58 11.06
CA ARG A 105 7.84 -13.30 11.67
C ARG A 105 6.74 -13.30 10.61
N PRO A 106 5.76 -14.22 10.68
CA PRO A 106 4.64 -14.24 9.75
C PRO A 106 3.95 -12.87 9.66
N LEU A 107 3.34 -12.60 8.50
CA LEU A 107 2.49 -11.43 8.29
C LEU A 107 1.06 -11.74 8.73
N ASP A 108 0.28 -10.69 9.03
CA ASP A 108 -1.15 -10.80 9.32
C ASP A 108 -1.98 -10.78 8.04
N PHE A 109 -1.50 -10.11 6.99
CA PHE A 109 -2.17 -10.08 5.69
C PHE A 109 -1.18 -9.91 4.53
N ALA A 110 -1.60 -10.28 3.30
CA ALA A 110 -0.84 -10.02 2.09
C ALA A 110 -1.74 -9.92 0.85
N ALA A 111 -1.24 -9.23 -0.19
CA ALA A 111 -1.79 -9.26 -1.53
C ALA A 111 -0.68 -9.58 -2.55
N VAL A 112 -0.90 -10.61 -3.36
CA VAL A 112 -0.07 -10.83 -4.56
C VAL A 112 -0.61 -9.94 -5.66
N THR A 113 0.26 -9.13 -6.27
CA THR A 113 -0.08 -8.09 -7.24
C THR A 113 0.72 -8.28 -8.53
N ASP A 114 0.69 -9.48 -9.08
CA ASP A 114 1.40 -9.78 -10.33
C ASP A 114 0.97 -8.84 -11.47
N HIS A 115 1.91 -8.49 -12.34
CA HIS A 115 1.67 -7.67 -13.53
C HIS A 115 0.59 -8.27 -14.44
N SER A 116 -0.49 -7.54 -14.68
CA SER A 116 -1.64 -8.05 -15.42
C SER A 116 -1.45 -8.05 -16.95
N GLU A 117 -0.60 -7.17 -17.49
CA GLU A 117 -0.50 -6.88 -18.93
C GLU A 117 -0.04 -8.06 -19.75
N ALA A 118 0.90 -8.84 -19.22
CA ALA A 118 1.47 -9.99 -19.91
C ALA A 118 1.07 -11.34 -19.29
N LEU A 119 0.18 -11.34 -18.29
CA LEU A 119 -0.19 -12.55 -17.53
C LEU A 119 -0.63 -13.70 -18.45
N GLY A 120 -1.43 -13.43 -19.49
CA GLY A 120 -1.83 -14.47 -20.46
C GLY A 120 -0.64 -15.08 -21.20
N GLY A 121 0.27 -14.25 -21.70
CA GLY A 121 1.48 -14.73 -22.39
C GLY A 121 2.44 -15.48 -21.47
N VAL A 122 2.59 -15.02 -20.22
CA VAL A 122 3.37 -15.72 -19.18
C VAL A 122 2.80 -17.12 -18.96
N ARG A 123 1.47 -17.23 -18.76
CA ARG A 123 0.80 -18.53 -18.55
C ARG A 123 0.98 -19.46 -19.72
N ILE A 124 0.88 -18.98 -20.97
CA ILE A 124 1.14 -19.75 -22.19
C ILE A 124 2.58 -20.27 -22.20
N CYS A 125 3.54 -19.39 -21.96
CA CYS A 125 4.96 -19.72 -22.09
C CYS A 125 5.54 -20.52 -20.92
N THR A 126 4.83 -20.62 -19.79
CA THR A 126 5.28 -21.35 -18.60
C THR A 126 4.54 -22.66 -18.35
N ASP A 127 3.46 -22.94 -19.09
CA ASP A 127 2.74 -24.22 -19.02
C ASP A 127 3.29 -25.20 -20.06
N PRO A 128 4.01 -26.29 -19.65
CA PRO A 128 4.53 -27.30 -20.58
C PRO A 128 3.46 -28.05 -21.40
N LYS A 129 2.19 -27.95 -21.01
CA LYS A 129 1.07 -28.59 -21.71
C LYS A 129 0.47 -27.70 -22.80
N HIS A 130 0.82 -26.38 -22.79
CA HIS A 130 0.27 -25.47 -23.78
C HIS A 130 0.90 -25.72 -25.17
N PRO A 131 0.10 -25.77 -26.27
CA PRO A 131 0.63 -26.01 -27.61
C PRO A 131 1.74 -25.08 -28.08
N SER A 132 1.73 -23.83 -27.61
CA SER A 132 2.75 -22.81 -27.94
C SER A 132 3.95 -22.80 -26.98
N TYR A 133 4.05 -23.74 -26.03
CA TYR A 133 5.16 -23.78 -25.06
C TYR A 133 6.54 -23.80 -25.76
N ASP A 134 6.69 -24.56 -26.83
CA ASP A 134 7.94 -24.70 -27.61
C ASP A 134 8.05 -23.70 -28.78
N SER A 135 7.19 -22.65 -28.82
CA SER A 135 7.34 -21.56 -29.79
C SER A 135 8.62 -20.77 -29.53
N GLU A 136 9.19 -20.15 -30.58
CA GLU A 136 10.39 -19.31 -30.45
C GLU A 136 10.23 -18.21 -29.42
N ILE A 137 9.03 -17.57 -29.33
CA ILE A 137 8.71 -16.55 -28.35
C ILE A 137 8.83 -17.10 -26.93
N CYS A 138 8.23 -18.25 -26.67
CA CYS A 138 8.24 -18.86 -25.35
C CYS A 138 9.61 -19.43 -24.96
N ILE A 139 10.36 -19.97 -25.91
CA ILE A 139 11.76 -20.39 -25.71
C ILE A 139 12.61 -19.16 -25.36
N HIS A 140 12.47 -18.05 -26.12
CA HIS A 140 13.19 -16.82 -25.84
C HIS A 140 12.77 -16.24 -24.48
N TYR A 141 11.49 -16.25 -24.14
CA TYR A 141 11.01 -15.75 -22.83
C TYR A 141 11.63 -16.53 -21.66
N ARG A 142 11.72 -17.85 -21.76
CA ARG A 142 12.32 -18.71 -20.72
C ARG A 142 13.84 -18.78 -20.73
N SER A 143 14.49 -18.24 -21.75
CA SER A 143 15.96 -18.21 -21.81
C SER A 143 16.55 -17.28 -20.73
N PRO A 144 17.80 -17.49 -20.28
CA PRO A 144 18.43 -16.59 -19.33
C PRO A 144 18.37 -15.13 -19.77
N LEU A 145 18.08 -14.24 -18.83
CA LEU A 145 18.03 -12.80 -19.08
C LEU A 145 19.42 -12.29 -19.45
N LYS A 146 19.53 -11.44 -20.47
CA LYS A 146 20.78 -10.77 -20.82
C LYS A 146 21.12 -9.77 -19.73
N ARG A 147 22.09 -10.12 -18.89
CA ARG A 147 22.61 -9.29 -17.81
C ARG A 147 23.82 -8.49 -18.34
N GLY A 148 23.54 -7.31 -18.87
CA GLY A 148 24.55 -6.35 -19.35
C GLY A 148 24.42 -5.03 -18.63
N THR A 149 24.57 -3.92 -19.38
CA THR A 149 24.24 -2.58 -18.87
C THR A 149 22.75 -2.50 -18.50
N VAL A 150 22.38 -1.51 -17.68
CA VAL A 150 20.97 -1.26 -17.30
C VAL A 150 20.09 -1.11 -18.56
N GLY A 151 20.60 -0.42 -19.59
CA GLY A 151 19.88 -0.24 -20.86
C GLY A 151 19.67 -1.54 -21.65
N GLU A 152 20.68 -2.41 -21.70
CA GLU A 152 20.58 -3.71 -22.39
C GLU A 152 19.59 -4.65 -21.68
N THR A 153 19.65 -4.71 -20.35
CA THR A 153 18.72 -5.50 -19.54
C THR A 153 17.29 -5.00 -19.69
N ALA A 154 17.07 -3.67 -19.61
CA ALA A 154 15.76 -3.06 -19.79
C ALA A 154 15.19 -3.31 -21.20
N THR A 155 16.05 -3.24 -22.23
CA THR A 155 15.66 -3.52 -23.64
C THR A 155 15.23 -4.98 -23.80
N ASP A 156 15.97 -5.94 -23.22
CA ASP A 156 15.63 -7.36 -23.32
C ASP A 156 14.29 -7.65 -22.61
N ILE A 157 14.07 -7.12 -21.40
CA ILE A 157 12.81 -7.24 -20.67
C ILE A 157 11.65 -6.64 -21.48
N THR A 158 11.82 -5.42 -22.00
CA THR A 158 10.78 -4.73 -22.76
C THR A 158 10.41 -5.49 -24.03
N THR A 159 11.41 -6.03 -24.74
CA THR A 159 11.21 -6.82 -25.97
C THR A 159 10.45 -8.11 -25.68
N ARG A 160 10.83 -8.84 -24.65
CA ARG A 160 10.14 -10.08 -24.25
C ARG A 160 8.71 -9.79 -23.80
N ASN A 161 8.49 -8.74 -23.01
CA ASN A 161 7.15 -8.32 -22.61
C ASN A 161 6.25 -7.97 -23.81
N ALA A 162 6.77 -7.25 -24.81
CA ALA A 162 6.04 -6.95 -26.03
C ALA A 162 5.67 -8.24 -26.80
N ASN A 163 6.61 -9.19 -26.92
CA ASN A 163 6.38 -10.47 -27.59
C ASN A 163 5.33 -11.34 -26.91
N LEU A 164 5.26 -11.32 -25.57
CA LEU A 164 4.23 -12.05 -24.79
C LEU A 164 2.80 -11.54 -25.06
N ARG A 165 2.67 -10.35 -25.66
CA ARG A 165 1.39 -9.72 -26.02
C ARG A 165 1.21 -9.59 -27.53
N GLY A 166 2.11 -10.15 -28.31
CA GLY A 166 2.12 -10.06 -29.77
C GLY A 166 1.17 -11.03 -30.46
N GLU A 167 0.68 -10.65 -31.66
CA GLU A 167 -0.16 -11.49 -32.52
C GLU A 167 0.42 -12.92 -32.75
N PRO A 168 1.75 -13.12 -32.92
CA PRO A 168 2.30 -14.45 -33.15
C PRO A 168 2.05 -15.43 -31.98
N LEU A 169 1.89 -14.96 -30.75
CA LEU A 169 1.57 -15.78 -29.59
C LEU A 169 0.08 -15.77 -29.27
N CYS A 170 -0.56 -14.59 -29.35
CA CYS A 170 -1.94 -14.38 -28.91
C CYS A 170 -3.00 -14.70 -29.96
N GLY A 171 -2.60 -14.85 -31.23
CA GLY A 171 -3.53 -14.93 -32.38
C GLY A 171 -4.02 -13.56 -32.80
N LYS A 172 -4.60 -13.47 -34.02
CA LYS A 172 -5.08 -12.20 -34.61
C LYS A 172 -6.21 -11.56 -33.83
N ASP A 173 -7.02 -12.35 -33.16
CA ASP A 173 -8.18 -11.94 -32.38
C ASP A 173 -7.90 -11.89 -30.87
N TRP A 174 -6.66 -12.14 -30.46
CA TRP A 174 -6.21 -12.18 -29.06
C TRP A 174 -6.88 -13.26 -28.19
N SER A 175 -7.70 -14.13 -28.76
CA SER A 175 -8.48 -15.13 -28.02
C SER A 175 -7.62 -16.07 -27.17
N THR A 176 -6.43 -16.48 -27.69
CA THR A 176 -5.50 -17.35 -26.98
C THR A 176 -4.98 -16.69 -25.70
N CYS A 177 -4.49 -15.44 -25.78
CA CYS A 177 -3.99 -14.73 -24.62
C CYS A 177 -5.12 -14.35 -23.64
N GLN A 178 -6.31 -14.02 -24.15
CA GLN A 178 -7.47 -13.73 -23.28
C GLN A 178 -7.92 -14.96 -22.49
N ALA A 179 -7.96 -16.13 -23.09
CA ALA A 179 -8.29 -17.37 -22.39
C ALA A 179 -7.25 -17.69 -21.30
N ALA A 180 -5.96 -17.52 -21.60
CA ALA A 180 -4.88 -17.73 -20.66
C ALA A 180 -4.87 -16.64 -19.55
N LEU A 181 -5.15 -15.39 -19.88
CA LEU A 181 -5.33 -14.29 -18.90
C LEU A 181 -6.46 -14.63 -17.93
N LYS A 182 -7.62 -15.07 -18.44
CA LYS A 182 -8.76 -15.47 -17.60
C LYS A 182 -8.37 -16.59 -16.64
N SER A 183 -7.74 -17.64 -17.14
CA SER A 183 -7.29 -18.77 -16.33
C SER A 183 -6.26 -18.36 -15.27
N GLY A 184 -5.30 -17.48 -15.62
CA GLY A 184 -4.34 -16.92 -14.66
C GLY A 184 -5.00 -16.07 -13.60
N TRP A 185 -5.98 -15.26 -13.96
CA TRP A 185 -6.77 -14.45 -13.05
C TRP A 185 -7.61 -15.27 -12.08
N GLU A 186 -8.25 -16.33 -12.57
CA GLU A 186 -8.98 -17.29 -11.73
C GLU A 186 -8.05 -18.01 -10.75
N ASP A 187 -6.83 -18.36 -11.16
CA ASP A 187 -5.83 -19.01 -10.31
C ASP A 187 -5.31 -18.07 -9.19
N ILE A 188 -5.12 -16.77 -9.47
CA ILE A 188 -4.80 -15.75 -8.47
C ILE A 188 -5.93 -15.63 -7.43
N GLN A 189 -7.19 -15.59 -7.88
CA GLN A 189 -8.35 -15.53 -6.99
C GLN A 189 -8.42 -16.79 -6.10
N GLU A 190 -8.22 -17.96 -6.68
CA GLU A 190 -8.22 -19.23 -5.94
C GLU A 190 -7.09 -19.29 -4.92
N ALA A 191 -5.88 -18.84 -5.28
CA ALA A 191 -4.73 -18.78 -4.38
C ALA A 191 -5.03 -17.89 -3.17
N ALA A 192 -5.59 -16.71 -3.39
CA ALA A 192 -6.01 -15.79 -2.34
C ALA A 192 -7.12 -16.41 -1.46
N ALA A 193 -8.16 -16.99 -2.08
CA ALA A 193 -9.28 -17.58 -1.34
C ALA A 193 -8.87 -18.77 -0.46
N ARG A 194 -7.89 -19.58 -0.90
CA ARG A 194 -7.39 -20.74 -0.15
C ARG A 194 -6.47 -20.36 1.01
N ALA A 195 -5.75 -19.25 0.88
CA ALA A 195 -4.81 -18.81 1.91
C ALA A 195 -5.50 -18.01 3.03
N ASP A 196 -6.63 -17.40 2.74
CA ASP A 196 -7.44 -16.59 3.64
C ASP A 196 -7.98 -17.44 4.80
N ASP A 197 -7.70 -17.04 6.05
CA ASP A 197 -8.17 -17.75 7.24
C ASP A 197 -9.54 -17.19 7.65
N LYS A 198 -10.57 -17.96 7.32
CA LYS A 198 -11.98 -17.64 7.66
C LYS A 198 -12.42 -18.21 9.01
N ALA A 199 -11.53 -18.90 9.74
CA ALA A 199 -11.81 -19.35 11.08
C ALA A 199 -11.87 -18.17 12.07
N PRO A 200 -12.54 -18.29 13.22
CA PRO A 200 -12.57 -17.21 14.23
C PRO A 200 -11.19 -16.81 14.79
N ALA A 201 -10.14 -17.57 14.49
CA ALA A 201 -8.77 -17.20 14.82
C ALA A 201 -8.23 -16.06 13.94
N CYS A 202 -8.74 -15.89 12.72
CA CYS A 202 -8.41 -14.82 11.77
C CYS A 202 -6.89 -14.59 11.65
N THR A 203 -6.10 -15.65 11.59
CA THR A 203 -4.64 -15.56 11.71
C THR A 203 -3.98 -14.96 10.48
N PHE A 204 -4.64 -14.98 9.32
CA PHE A 204 -4.07 -14.45 8.09
C PHE A 204 -5.15 -14.08 7.07
N THR A 205 -5.08 -12.85 6.56
CA THR A 205 -6.00 -12.34 5.54
C THR A 205 -5.28 -12.12 4.21
N THR A 206 -5.97 -12.43 3.11
CA THR A 206 -5.48 -12.16 1.76
C THR A 206 -6.43 -11.24 1.01
N PHE A 207 -5.92 -10.54 0.00
CA PHE A 207 -6.74 -9.81 -0.96
C PHE A 207 -6.59 -10.39 -2.36
N VAL A 208 -7.67 -10.36 -3.15
CA VAL A 208 -7.58 -10.54 -4.60
C VAL A 208 -7.05 -9.23 -5.17
N ALA A 209 -5.97 -9.30 -5.95
CA ALA A 209 -5.28 -8.11 -6.42
C ALA A 209 -4.51 -8.37 -7.72
N TYR A 210 -4.10 -7.30 -8.39
CA TYR A 210 -3.16 -7.30 -9.51
C TYR A 210 -2.48 -5.93 -9.63
N GLU A 211 -1.35 -5.86 -10.34
CA GLU A 211 -0.77 -4.58 -10.71
C GLU A 211 -1.20 -4.16 -12.12
N HIS A 212 -1.69 -2.93 -12.21
CA HIS A 212 -1.89 -2.20 -13.45
C HIS A 212 -0.59 -1.45 -13.79
N THR A 213 0.19 -2.00 -14.73
CA THR A 213 1.56 -1.61 -15.01
C THR A 213 1.66 -0.81 -16.30
N ASN A 214 1.49 0.50 -16.22
CA ASN A 214 1.72 1.39 -17.36
C ASN A 214 3.10 2.02 -17.29
N THR A 215 3.99 1.72 -18.28
CA THR A 215 5.38 2.19 -18.30
C THR A 215 5.70 2.86 -19.65
N PRO A 216 5.00 3.93 -20.05
CA PRO A 216 5.30 4.62 -21.30
C PRO A 216 6.70 5.25 -21.24
N ASN A 217 7.52 4.99 -22.26
CA ASN A 217 8.86 5.55 -22.38
C ASN A 217 9.72 5.43 -21.10
N LEU A 218 9.69 4.26 -20.46
CA LEU A 218 10.37 3.97 -19.18
C LEU A 218 9.95 4.92 -18.03
N THR A 219 8.71 5.36 -18.01
CA THR A 219 8.13 6.20 -16.95
C THR A 219 7.07 5.41 -16.20
N LYS A 220 7.22 5.22 -14.89
CA LYS A 220 6.28 4.41 -14.11
C LYS A 220 5.00 5.17 -13.79
N ILE A 221 3.87 4.62 -14.24
CA ILE A 221 2.51 5.10 -13.91
C ILE A 221 1.70 3.90 -13.41
N HIS A 222 2.20 3.26 -12.37
CA HIS A 222 1.73 1.97 -11.88
C HIS A 222 0.77 2.12 -10.70
N ARG A 223 -0.13 1.14 -10.54
CA ARG A 223 -1.08 1.03 -9.42
C ARG A 223 -1.36 -0.42 -9.07
N ASN A 224 -1.32 -0.76 -7.79
CA ASN A 224 -1.88 -2.01 -7.32
C ASN A 224 -3.39 -1.87 -7.16
N VAL A 225 -4.15 -2.73 -7.80
CA VAL A 225 -5.61 -2.78 -7.72
C VAL A 225 -5.99 -3.87 -6.73
N ILE A 226 -6.66 -3.47 -5.64
CA ILE A 226 -7.00 -4.34 -4.51
C ILE A 226 -8.52 -4.43 -4.39
N PHE A 227 -9.06 -5.64 -4.36
CA PHE A 227 -10.49 -5.89 -4.19
C PHE A 227 -10.83 -6.23 -2.74
N ARG A 228 -11.97 -5.70 -2.26
CA ARG A 228 -12.47 -5.91 -0.90
C ARG A 228 -12.74 -7.38 -0.57
N ASN A 229 -13.20 -8.16 -1.55
CA ASN A 229 -13.63 -9.53 -1.36
C ASN A 229 -13.42 -10.37 -2.64
N ASP A 230 -14.07 -11.51 -2.73
CA ASP A 230 -14.06 -12.42 -3.88
C ASP A 230 -15.03 -12.04 -5.01
N LYS A 231 -15.79 -10.95 -4.86
CA LYS A 231 -16.66 -10.41 -5.89
C LYS A 231 -15.85 -9.49 -6.79
N VAL A 232 -15.32 -10.02 -7.86
CA VAL A 232 -14.41 -9.32 -8.77
C VAL A 232 -14.88 -9.43 -10.23
N PRO A 233 -14.47 -8.52 -11.13
CA PRO A 233 -14.72 -8.66 -12.56
C PRO A 233 -14.12 -9.95 -13.14
N ALA A 234 -14.70 -10.45 -14.23
CA ALA A 234 -14.23 -11.67 -14.92
C ALA A 234 -12.80 -11.54 -15.48
N TYR A 235 -12.32 -10.33 -15.70
CA TYR A 235 -10.97 -10.00 -16.16
C TYR A 235 -10.43 -8.81 -15.37
N PRO A 236 -9.10 -8.73 -15.14
CA PRO A 236 -8.47 -7.51 -14.66
C PRO A 236 -8.51 -6.43 -15.77
N VAL A 237 -8.65 -5.17 -15.38
CA VAL A 237 -8.46 -4.04 -16.30
C VAL A 237 -6.96 -3.79 -16.41
N THR A 238 -6.35 -4.22 -17.51
CA THR A 238 -4.90 -4.11 -17.69
C THR A 238 -4.50 -2.76 -18.30
N ALA A 239 -3.24 -2.35 -18.15
CA ALA A 239 -2.73 -1.15 -18.82
C ALA A 239 -2.59 -1.32 -20.36
N ALA A 240 -2.66 -2.54 -20.85
CA ALA A 240 -2.78 -2.81 -22.28
C ALA A 240 -4.18 -2.46 -22.81
N ASP A 241 -5.22 -2.63 -21.99
CA ASP A 241 -6.60 -2.29 -22.34
C ASP A 241 -6.91 -0.82 -22.09
N GLU A 242 -6.37 -0.26 -20.99
CA GLU A 242 -6.64 1.11 -20.59
C GLU A 242 -5.42 1.73 -19.90
N PRO A 243 -4.56 2.45 -20.62
CA PRO A 243 -3.38 3.10 -20.05
C PRO A 243 -3.68 4.43 -19.31
N ASP A 244 -4.84 5.04 -19.55
CA ASP A 244 -5.24 6.31 -18.92
C ASP A 244 -5.76 6.08 -17.49
N PRO A 245 -5.14 6.68 -16.46
CA PRO A 245 -5.59 6.50 -15.08
C PRO A 245 -7.04 6.92 -14.81
N LEU A 246 -7.51 8.01 -15.41
CA LEU A 246 -8.90 8.46 -15.22
C LEU A 246 -9.89 7.44 -15.78
N LYS A 247 -9.61 6.89 -16.95
CA LYS A 247 -10.46 5.86 -17.57
C LYS A 247 -10.34 4.53 -16.82
N LEU A 248 -9.16 4.19 -16.27
CA LEU A 248 -9.01 3.05 -15.39
C LEU A 248 -9.98 3.17 -14.19
N TRP A 249 -9.99 4.31 -13.48
CA TRP A 249 -10.90 4.50 -12.34
C TRP A 249 -12.38 4.43 -12.76
N GLN A 250 -12.74 4.99 -13.92
CA GLN A 250 -14.10 4.91 -14.48
C GLN A 250 -14.48 3.46 -14.79
N ARG A 251 -13.58 2.67 -15.38
CA ARG A 251 -13.80 1.25 -15.66
C ARG A 251 -13.92 0.43 -14.38
N LEU A 252 -13.06 0.65 -13.38
CA LEU A 252 -13.17 -0.02 -12.09
C LEU A 252 -14.49 0.31 -11.38
N GLU A 253 -14.98 1.56 -11.47
CA GLU A 253 -16.28 1.93 -10.94
C GLU A 253 -17.42 1.23 -11.69
N ALA A 254 -17.35 1.18 -13.02
CA ALA A 254 -18.38 0.56 -13.86
C ALA A 254 -18.37 -0.97 -13.79
N GLU A 255 -17.20 -1.60 -13.96
CA GLU A 255 -17.09 -3.06 -14.08
C GLU A 255 -17.13 -3.78 -12.73
N CYS A 256 -16.59 -3.17 -11.63
CA CYS A 256 -16.65 -3.72 -10.29
C CYS A 256 -17.89 -3.18 -9.55
N LYS A 257 -17.88 -1.91 -9.13
CA LYS A 257 -18.87 -1.38 -8.18
C LYS A 257 -20.31 -1.39 -8.70
N GLN A 258 -20.49 -1.19 -10.01
CA GLN A 258 -21.80 -1.19 -10.67
C GLN A 258 -22.10 -2.52 -11.38
N GLY A 259 -21.07 -3.18 -11.92
CA GLY A 259 -21.21 -4.37 -12.75
C GLY A 259 -21.29 -5.68 -11.97
N VAL A 260 -20.66 -5.78 -10.80
CA VAL A 260 -20.64 -7.00 -9.97
C VAL A 260 -21.24 -6.71 -8.58
N PRO A 261 -22.41 -7.28 -8.24
CA PRO A 261 -23.04 -7.03 -6.94
C PRO A 261 -22.13 -7.36 -5.76
N GLY A 262 -21.86 -6.37 -4.89
CA GLY A 262 -21.01 -6.50 -3.72
C GLY A 262 -19.51 -6.38 -3.99
N CYS A 263 -19.08 -6.08 -5.22
CA CYS A 263 -17.71 -5.73 -5.54
C CYS A 263 -17.38 -4.34 -5.01
N ASP A 264 -16.20 -4.19 -4.41
CA ASP A 264 -15.59 -2.92 -4.10
C ASP A 264 -14.08 -2.99 -4.33
N VAL A 265 -13.46 -1.87 -4.71
CA VAL A 265 -12.08 -1.81 -5.20
C VAL A 265 -11.43 -0.49 -4.84
N LEU A 266 -10.12 -0.52 -4.61
CA LEU A 266 -9.25 0.65 -4.53
C LEU A 266 -7.97 0.41 -5.35
N ALA A 267 -7.28 1.48 -5.69
CA ALA A 267 -6.00 1.45 -6.39
C ALA A 267 -4.94 2.16 -5.54
N ILE A 268 -3.71 1.64 -5.56
CA ILE A 268 -2.59 2.15 -4.77
C ILE A 268 -1.49 2.61 -5.74
N PRO A 269 -1.38 3.91 -6.03
CA PRO A 269 -0.25 4.42 -6.82
C PRO A 269 1.06 4.18 -6.07
N HIS A 270 2.08 3.75 -6.81
CA HIS A 270 3.39 3.47 -6.26
C HIS A 270 4.52 3.92 -7.19
N ASN A 271 5.75 4.01 -6.67
CA ASN A 271 6.91 4.56 -7.36
C ASN A 271 6.69 5.94 -8.00
N PRO A 272 6.09 6.90 -7.33
CA PRO A 272 6.04 8.24 -7.89
C PRO A 272 7.46 8.78 -8.17
N ASN A 273 8.46 8.39 -7.39
CA ASN A 273 9.89 8.72 -7.58
C ASN A 273 10.48 8.27 -8.93
N LEU A 274 9.78 7.45 -9.70
CA LEU A 274 10.14 6.99 -11.05
C LEU A 274 9.12 7.43 -12.11
N SER A 275 8.28 8.44 -11.81
CA SER A 275 7.20 8.88 -12.69
C SER A 275 7.50 10.17 -13.49
N ASN A 276 8.63 10.84 -13.22
CA ASN A 276 8.95 12.15 -13.80
C ASN A 276 7.79 13.16 -13.63
N GLY A 277 7.13 13.15 -12.47
CA GLY A 277 6.00 14.00 -12.12
C GLY A 277 4.63 13.50 -12.54
N ARG A 278 4.54 12.51 -13.42
CA ARG A 278 3.28 12.15 -14.09
C ARG A 278 2.24 11.48 -13.18
N ILE A 279 2.64 10.73 -12.16
CA ILE A 279 1.70 9.98 -11.33
C ILE A 279 0.82 10.89 -10.47
N PHE A 280 1.36 12.05 -10.06
CA PHE A 280 0.65 13.05 -9.25
C PHE A 280 0.43 14.38 -9.96
N THR A 281 0.66 14.48 -11.26
CA THR A 281 0.23 15.63 -12.04
C THR A 281 -1.30 15.67 -12.09
N ILE A 282 -1.86 16.87 -11.89
CA ILE A 282 -3.31 17.11 -12.04
C ILE A 282 -3.58 17.45 -13.50
N GLU A 283 -4.19 16.51 -14.19
CA GLU A 283 -4.64 16.68 -15.57
C GLU A 283 -6.14 16.40 -15.66
N TYR A 284 -6.87 17.32 -16.25
CA TYR A 284 -8.28 17.14 -16.57
C TYR A 284 -8.45 17.13 -18.09
N PRO A 285 -9.41 16.36 -18.64
CA PRO A 285 -9.69 16.38 -20.07
C PRO A 285 -9.92 17.80 -20.57
N GLU A 286 -9.42 18.10 -21.77
CA GLU A 286 -9.59 19.40 -22.39
C GLU A 286 -11.07 19.81 -22.46
N GLY A 287 -11.37 21.06 -22.14
CA GLY A 287 -12.75 21.59 -22.11
C GLY A 287 -13.56 21.18 -20.88
N SER A 288 -12.96 20.50 -19.87
CA SER A 288 -13.66 20.14 -18.63
C SER A 288 -14.18 21.37 -17.90
N SER A 289 -15.49 21.39 -17.62
CA SER A 289 -16.09 22.39 -16.72
C SER A 289 -15.53 22.22 -15.28
N LEU A 290 -15.73 23.22 -14.44
CA LEU A 290 -15.33 23.14 -13.02
C LEU A 290 -16.01 21.95 -12.31
N ASP A 291 -17.26 21.65 -12.66
CA ASP A 291 -17.98 20.51 -12.10
C ASP A 291 -17.45 19.17 -12.61
N ASP A 292 -16.98 19.09 -13.86
CA ASP A 292 -16.28 17.92 -14.38
C ASP A 292 -14.97 17.70 -13.62
N GLN A 293 -14.18 18.75 -13.41
CA GLN A 293 -12.94 18.67 -12.64
C GLN A 293 -13.19 18.19 -11.20
N ARG A 294 -14.23 18.69 -10.54
CA ARG A 294 -14.65 18.21 -9.20
C ARG A 294 -15.03 16.73 -9.21
N ARG A 295 -15.77 16.28 -10.23
CA ARG A 295 -16.14 14.86 -10.36
C ARG A 295 -14.91 13.98 -10.54
N HIS A 296 -13.97 14.36 -11.40
CA HIS A 296 -12.73 13.62 -11.64
C HIS A 296 -11.85 13.59 -10.39
N ALA A 297 -11.65 14.72 -9.72
CA ALA A 297 -10.89 14.79 -8.46
C ALA A 297 -11.52 13.93 -7.35
N SER A 298 -12.86 13.94 -7.23
CA SER A 298 -13.58 13.11 -6.28
C SER A 298 -13.49 11.62 -6.63
N LEU A 299 -13.50 11.25 -7.91
CA LEU A 299 -13.31 9.88 -8.35
C LEU A 299 -11.91 9.39 -7.97
N ARG A 300 -10.87 10.19 -8.27
CA ARG A 300 -9.50 9.88 -7.88
C ARG A 300 -9.38 9.67 -6.38
N ALA A 301 -9.84 10.60 -5.56
CA ALA A 301 -9.77 10.50 -4.10
C ALA A 301 -10.46 9.24 -3.53
N ARG A 302 -11.55 8.77 -4.19
CA ARG A 302 -12.22 7.53 -3.80
C ARG A 302 -11.49 6.28 -4.25
N MET A 303 -10.86 6.32 -5.43
CA MET A 303 -10.15 5.17 -6.00
C MET A 303 -8.74 5.02 -5.48
N GLU A 304 -8.06 6.12 -5.15
CA GLU A 304 -6.70 6.15 -4.63
C GLU A 304 -6.67 6.73 -3.18
N PRO A 305 -7.31 6.04 -2.21
CA PRO A 305 -7.35 6.54 -0.82
C PRO A 305 -6.02 6.42 -0.09
N ILE A 306 -5.06 5.66 -0.61
CA ILE A 306 -3.72 5.45 -0.06
C ILE A 306 -2.67 5.43 -1.17
N THR A 307 -1.42 5.71 -0.82
CA THR A 307 -0.25 5.62 -1.70
C THR A 307 0.91 4.92 -0.99
N GLU A 308 1.80 4.33 -1.77
CA GLU A 308 2.99 3.67 -1.28
C GLU A 308 4.16 4.64 -1.18
N MET A 309 4.74 4.75 0.03
CA MET A 309 5.85 5.67 0.34
C MET A 309 7.22 5.07 0.05
N MET A 310 7.36 3.77 0.20
CA MET A 310 8.63 3.06 0.07
C MET A 310 8.40 1.65 -0.44
N GLN A 311 9.33 1.20 -1.27
CA GLN A 311 9.46 -0.17 -1.75
C GLN A 311 10.91 -0.41 -2.21
N ILE A 312 11.25 -1.61 -2.75
CA ILE A 312 12.64 -1.96 -3.12
C ILE A 312 13.31 -0.97 -4.09
N LYS A 313 12.54 -0.17 -4.84
CA LYS A 313 13.05 0.85 -5.78
C LYS A 313 13.04 2.26 -5.15
N GLY A 314 13.28 2.33 -3.84
CA GLY A 314 13.51 3.57 -3.11
C GLY A 314 12.27 4.15 -2.42
N GLU A 315 12.55 5.20 -1.67
CA GLU A 315 11.57 5.95 -0.90
C GLU A 315 11.06 7.17 -1.70
N SER A 316 9.80 7.53 -1.49
CA SER A 316 9.06 8.56 -2.22
C SER A 316 8.45 9.65 -1.31
N GLU A 317 8.96 9.86 -0.10
CA GLU A 317 8.42 10.88 0.81
C GLU A 317 8.69 12.29 0.30
N CYS A 318 9.96 12.66 0.19
CA CYS A 318 10.39 14.02 -0.14
C CYS A 318 11.76 14.06 -0.79
N ARG A 319 12.12 15.21 -1.36
CA ARG A 319 13.46 15.53 -1.84
C ARG A 319 13.77 17.02 -1.63
N SER A 320 14.98 17.31 -1.17
CA SER A 320 15.42 18.69 -0.95
C SER A 320 15.80 19.38 -2.27
N GLY A 321 15.58 20.70 -2.32
CA GLY A 321 16.06 21.56 -3.40
C GLY A 321 15.22 21.58 -4.67
N LEU A 322 14.00 21.03 -4.64
CA LEU A 322 13.07 21.09 -5.77
C LEU A 322 12.41 22.46 -5.90
N TRP A 323 12.02 22.77 -7.13
CA TRP A 323 11.43 24.05 -7.52
C TRP A 323 10.24 24.47 -6.67
N LYS A 324 10.30 25.72 -6.15
CA LYS A 324 9.27 26.28 -5.28
C LYS A 324 8.90 25.39 -4.07
N VAL A 325 9.85 24.65 -3.52
CA VAL A 325 9.70 23.95 -2.24
C VAL A 325 10.56 24.65 -1.20
N MET A 326 9.93 25.19 -0.18
CA MET A 326 10.55 25.95 0.92
C MET A 326 10.54 25.14 2.21
N GLY A 327 11.56 25.34 3.03
CA GLY A 327 11.78 24.61 4.27
C GLY A 327 12.79 23.49 4.11
N ALA A 328 13.67 23.33 5.11
CA ALA A 328 14.68 22.28 5.12
C ALA A 328 14.13 20.99 5.74
N ASP A 329 14.55 19.87 5.20
CA ASP A 329 14.41 18.55 5.81
C ASP A 329 15.68 17.74 5.48
N GLU A 330 16.50 17.50 6.48
CA GLU A 330 17.76 16.75 6.33
C GLU A 330 17.55 15.27 6.03
N ASP A 331 16.38 14.73 6.37
CA ASP A 331 16.04 13.32 6.20
C ASP A 331 15.49 13.00 4.79
N CYS A 332 15.31 13.98 3.91
CA CYS A 332 14.83 13.80 2.53
C CYS A 332 15.83 13.07 1.59
N GLY A 333 17.00 12.71 2.09
CA GLY A 333 18.00 11.89 1.36
C GLY A 333 17.87 10.38 1.57
N PHE A 334 16.91 9.92 2.37
CA PHE A 334 16.75 8.52 2.74
C PHE A 334 16.43 7.63 1.54
N GLU A 335 17.20 6.54 1.34
CA GLU A 335 17.01 5.45 0.38
C GLU A 335 16.49 5.88 -1.01
N LYS A 336 17.14 6.87 -1.62
CA LYS A 336 16.76 7.38 -2.95
C LYS A 336 17.27 6.49 -4.07
N ILE A 337 16.37 6.03 -4.96
CA ILE A 337 16.76 5.26 -6.16
C ILE A 337 17.44 6.14 -7.22
N ARG A 338 17.09 7.44 -7.28
CA ARG A 338 17.66 8.45 -8.17
C ARG A 338 18.37 9.52 -7.34
N GLY A 339 19.26 10.28 -8.01
CA GLY A 339 19.84 11.50 -7.40
C GLY A 339 21.21 11.33 -6.81
N HIS A 340 21.87 10.23 -7.08
CA HIS A 340 23.32 10.10 -6.90
C HIS A 340 24.08 10.96 -7.92
N GLU A 341 23.41 11.35 -9.02
CA GLU A 341 23.88 12.31 -10.01
C GLU A 341 23.01 13.59 -9.95
N LYS A 342 23.51 14.69 -10.52
CA LYS A 342 22.77 15.96 -10.58
C LYS A 342 21.56 15.81 -11.51
N THR A 343 20.38 15.63 -10.94
CA THR A 343 19.12 15.51 -11.68
C THR A 343 18.59 16.89 -12.05
N VAL A 344 18.04 17.03 -13.26
CA VAL A 344 17.37 18.26 -13.70
C VAL A 344 15.99 18.32 -13.04
N ASP A 345 15.60 19.47 -12.51
CA ASP A 345 14.26 19.71 -11.96
C ASP A 345 13.26 19.94 -13.10
N CYS A 346 12.12 19.25 -13.07
CA CYS A 346 11.02 19.43 -14.03
C CYS A 346 10.32 20.80 -13.91
N GLN A 347 10.49 21.49 -12.79
CA GLN A 347 9.76 22.72 -12.44
C GLN A 347 8.23 22.51 -12.51
N THR A 348 7.57 23.13 -13.49
CA THR A 348 6.13 23.01 -13.72
C THR A 348 5.74 21.89 -14.68
N GLY A 349 6.72 21.28 -15.36
CA GLY A 349 6.51 20.24 -16.36
C GLY A 349 6.61 18.82 -15.81
N THR A 350 6.54 17.89 -16.75
CA THR A 350 6.80 16.46 -16.52
C THR A 350 7.90 15.99 -17.46
N GLY A 351 8.47 14.82 -17.18
CA GLY A 351 9.51 14.20 -18.00
C GLY A 351 9.17 12.76 -18.39
N GLU A 352 10.19 12.05 -18.87
CA GLU A 352 10.11 10.63 -19.24
C GLU A 352 11.45 9.93 -18.97
N GLY A 353 11.41 8.60 -18.81
CA GLY A 353 12.60 7.76 -18.74
C GLY A 353 13.16 7.53 -17.34
N ALA A 354 12.42 7.86 -16.28
CA ALA A 354 12.93 7.77 -14.90
C ALA A 354 13.37 6.36 -14.50
N LEU A 355 12.73 5.31 -14.99
CA LEU A 355 13.13 3.92 -14.73
C LEU A 355 14.52 3.59 -15.29
N GLY A 356 14.92 4.26 -16.35
CA GLY A 356 16.28 4.22 -16.91
C GLY A 356 17.23 5.27 -16.33
N GLY A 357 16.87 5.95 -15.24
CA GLY A 357 17.66 7.04 -14.65
C GLY A 357 17.64 8.36 -15.44
N MET A 358 16.77 8.47 -16.44
CA MET A 358 16.69 9.62 -17.36
C MET A 358 15.58 10.60 -16.98
N GLY A 359 15.54 11.72 -17.69
CA GLY A 359 14.55 12.76 -17.54
C GLY A 359 14.71 13.57 -16.25
N CYS A 360 13.79 14.50 -16.04
CA CYS A 360 13.80 15.37 -14.87
C CYS A 360 13.14 14.72 -13.65
N GLU A 361 13.38 15.26 -12.47
CA GLU A 361 12.62 14.99 -11.25
C GLU A 361 11.67 16.16 -10.98
N SER A 362 10.46 15.82 -10.59
CA SER A 362 9.42 16.77 -10.20
C SER A 362 9.19 16.74 -8.70
N ARG A 363 8.75 17.85 -8.10
CA ARG A 363 8.21 17.81 -6.76
C ARG A 363 7.02 16.83 -6.64
N LEU A 364 6.28 16.61 -7.75
CA LEU A 364 5.19 15.64 -7.81
C LEU A 364 5.66 14.18 -8.04
N ASP A 365 6.95 13.92 -7.96
CA ASP A 365 7.52 12.58 -7.78
C ASP A 365 7.52 12.14 -6.30
N PHE A 366 7.03 13.00 -5.37
CA PHE A 366 7.09 12.76 -3.94
C PHE A 366 5.74 12.99 -3.28
N ALA A 367 5.33 12.05 -2.43
CA ALA A 367 4.01 12.03 -1.80
C ALA A 367 3.75 13.25 -0.92
N ARG A 368 4.75 13.75 -0.18
CA ARG A 368 4.61 14.98 0.63
C ARG A 368 4.12 16.16 -0.21
N TYR A 369 4.71 16.34 -1.38
CA TYR A 369 4.36 17.48 -2.23
C TYR A 369 3.08 17.26 -3.01
N ALA A 370 2.72 16.01 -3.30
CA ALA A 370 1.39 15.68 -3.80
C ALA A 370 0.28 16.00 -2.77
N LEU A 371 0.51 15.72 -1.48
CA LEU A 371 -0.41 16.12 -0.41
C LEU A 371 -0.61 17.65 -0.38
N ILE A 372 0.48 18.43 -0.54
CA ILE A 372 0.42 19.90 -0.57
C ILE A 372 -0.27 20.40 -1.83
N GLU A 373 -0.01 19.78 -3.00
CA GLU A 373 -0.73 20.09 -4.24
C GLU A 373 -2.23 19.83 -4.11
N GLY A 374 -2.60 18.77 -3.39
CA GLY A 374 -4.00 18.46 -3.09
C GLY A 374 -4.70 19.56 -2.28
N LEU A 375 -4.00 20.23 -1.36
CA LEU A 375 -4.53 21.38 -0.62
C LEU A 375 -4.78 22.56 -1.57
N ARG A 376 -3.82 22.84 -2.46
CA ARG A 376 -3.95 23.91 -3.46
C ARG A 376 -5.12 23.65 -4.41
N GLU A 377 -5.29 22.41 -4.81
CA GLU A 377 -6.42 22.01 -5.66
C GLU A 377 -7.76 22.14 -4.92
N ALA A 378 -7.79 21.76 -3.63
CA ALA A 378 -8.97 21.98 -2.78
C ALA A 378 -9.36 23.47 -2.65
N ASP A 379 -8.39 24.38 -2.64
CA ASP A 379 -8.66 25.82 -2.65
C ASP A 379 -9.21 26.27 -4.02
N ARG A 380 -8.75 25.66 -5.13
CA ARG A 380 -9.15 26.01 -6.48
C ARG A 380 -10.54 25.49 -6.87
N ILE A 381 -10.81 24.20 -6.59
CA ILE A 381 -12.06 23.52 -7.03
C ILE A 381 -12.94 23.05 -5.88
N GLY A 382 -12.49 23.14 -4.63
CA GLY A 382 -13.24 22.65 -3.46
C GLY A 382 -13.11 21.14 -3.19
N VAL A 383 -12.24 20.42 -3.90
CA VAL A 383 -12.00 18.98 -3.76
C VAL A 383 -10.50 18.72 -3.74
N ASN A 384 -10.04 17.93 -2.76
CA ASN A 384 -8.65 17.45 -2.69
C ASN A 384 -8.54 16.07 -3.39
N PRO A 385 -7.88 15.96 -4.57
CA PRO A 385 -7.68 14.69 -5.26
C PRO A 385 -6.61 13.81 -4.59
N TYR A 386 -5.79 14.36 -3.71
CA TYR A 386 -4.68 13.71 -3.02
C TYR A 386 -4.90 13.61 -1.51
N ALA A 387 -6.15 13.41 -1.09
CA ALA A 387 -6.48 13.09 0.29
C ALA A 387 -6.19 11.60 0.55
N PHE A 388 -4.94 11.17 0.43
CA PHE A 388 -4.52 9.78 0.57
C PHE A 388 -3.73 9.54 1.86
N GLY A 389 -3.87 8.33 2.41
CA GLY A 389 -3.01 7.79 3.46
C GLY A 389 -1.71 7.24 2.89
N GLN A 390 -0.82 6.84 3.77
CA GLN A 390 0.55 6.41 3.43
C GLN A 390 0.80 5.00 3.93
N ILE A 391 1.24 4.10 3.06
CA ILE A 391 1.73 2.77 3.40
C ILE A 391 3.14 2.56 2.83
N ALA A 392 3.78 1.46 3.16
CA ALA A 392 4.93 0.94 2.45
C ALA A 392 4.69 -0.53 2.10
N ALA A 393 5.46 -1.05 1.16
CA ALA A 393 5.38 -2.44 0.70
C ALA A 393 6.75 -2.89 0.19
N THR A 394 6.87 -4.14 -0.27
CA THR A 394 8.18 -4.59 -0.76
C THR A 394 8.36 -4.38 -2.27
N ASP A 395 7.35 -4.57 -3.09
CA ASP A 395 7.52 -4.73 -4.55
C ASP A 395 8.51 -5.87 -4.87
N ILE A 396 8.51 -6.91 -4.02
CA ILE A 396 9.47 -8.00 -4.13
C ILE A 396 9.17 -8.90 -5.32
N HIS A 397 10.21 -9.24 -6.08
CA HIS A 397 10.09 -10.06 -7.28
C HIS A 397 10.55 -11.52 -7.06
N THR A 398 10.64 -11.95 -5.80
CA THR A 398 11.02 -13.32 -5.42
C THR A 398 9.86 -14.14 -4.84
N GLY A 399 8.64 -13.57 -4.79
CA GLY A 399 7.48 -14.25 -4.18
C GLY A 399 7.58 -14.40 -2.66
N THR A 400 8.29 -13.48 -2.00
CA THR A 400 8.57 -13.53 -0.56
C THR A 400 8.07 -12.26 0.15
N PRO A 401 6.74 -12.07 0.30
CA PRO A 401 6.16 -10.88 0.92
C PRO A 401 6.71 -10.61 2.30
N GLY A 402 7.04 -9.34 2.58
CA GLY A 402 7.51 -8.90 3.89
C GLY A 402 8.95 -9.29 4.23
N ALA A 403 9.77 -9.75 3.27
CA ALA A 403 11.19 -10.04 3.49
C ALA A 403 12.01 -8.73 3.58
N THR A 404 11.87 -8.00 4.69
CA THR A 404 12.44 -6.66 4.93
C THR A 404 13.52 -6.62 6.02
N ALA A 405 13.95 -7.77 6.55
CA ALA A 405 14.95 -7.84 7.61
C ALA A 405 16.35 -7.49 7.07
N GLU A 406 16.96 -6.41 7.55
CA GLU A 406 18.27 -5.93 7.09
C GLU A 406 19.41 -6.96 7.30
N TRP A 407 19.31 -7.78 8.34
CA TRP A 407 20.28 -8.82 8.67
C TRP A 407 20.16 -10.08 7.81
N ASP A 408 19.02 -10.28 7.11
CA ASP A 408 18.80 -11.47 6.28
C ASP A 408 19.31 -11.26 4.86
N THR A 409 20.42 -11.90 4.54
CA THR A 409 21.09 -11.78 3.26
C THR A 409 20.64 -12.80 2.20
N THR A 410 19.66 -13.65 2.51
CA THR A 410 19.22 -14.77 1.64
C THR A 410 18.69 -14.28 0.28
N THR A 411 18.06 -13.09 0.23
CA THR A 411 17.50 -12.53 -1.02
C THR A 411 18.44 -11.50 -1.69
N PHE A 412 19.71 -11.50 -1.29
CA PHE A 412 20.68 -10.46 -1.60
C PHE A 412 21.07 -10.30 -3.07
N ASP A 413 21.23 -11.39 -3.81
CA ASP A 413 21.82 -11.41 -5.15
C ASP A 413 21.15 -10.49 -6.20
N GLY A 414 19.85 -10.23 -6.05
CA GLY A 414 19.11 -9.36 -6.97
C GLY A 414 19.15 -7.87 -6.63
N ARG A 415 19.43 -7.50 -5.38
CA ARG A 415 19.21 -6.15 -4.81
C ARG A 415 20.47 -5.28 -4.79
N MET A 416 21.65 -5.88 -4.89
CA MET A 416 22.94 -5.17 -4.86
C MET A 416 23.34 -4.48 -6.17
N ARG A 417 22.44 -4.44 -7.15
CA ARG A 417 22.78 -3.94 -8.50
C ARG A 417 22.87 -2.41 -8.60
N SER A 418 22.30 -1.70 -7.63
CA SER A 418 22.31 -0.24 -7.59
C SER A 418 22.25 0.24 -6.14
N PRO A 419 22.95 1.34 -5.79
CA PRO A 419 22.96 1.91 -4.45
C PRO A 419 21.56 2.26 -3.90
N GLY A 420 20.63 2.60 -4.78
CA GLY A 420 19.28 3.02 -4.41
C GLY A 420 18.27 1.87 -4.20
N TYR A 421 18.65 0.61 -4.50
CA TYR A 421 17.81 -0.54 -4.15
C TYR A 421 17.92 -0.85 -2.66
N ASN A 422 16.79 -1.21 -2.03
CA ASN A 422 16.67 -1.53 -0.61
C ASN A 422 15.75 -2.74 -0.40
N LEU A 423 15.37 -3.03 0.84
CA LEU A 423 14.50 -4.18 1.15
C LEU A 423 13.00 -3.88 1.02
N GLY A 424 12.63 -2.63 0.76
CA GLY A 424 11.25 -2.19 0.77
C GLY A 424 10.75 -1.89 2.19
N GLY A 425 9.45 -2.07 2.40
CA GLY A 425 8.81 -1.77 3.66
C GLY A 425 7.56 -2.60 3.92
N LEU A 426 6.83 -2.26 4.97
CA LEU A 426 5.60 -2.92 5.39
C LEU A 426 4.45 -1.93 5.54
N ALA A 427 3.25 -2.39 5.25
CA ALA A 427 2.01 -1.71 5.60
C ALA A 427 1.57 -2.12 7.01
N ALA A 428 1.18 -1.13 7.80
CA ALA A 428 0.53 -1.31 9.09
C ALA A 428 -0.89 -0.74 9.02
N VAL A 429 -1.87 -1.51 9.47
CA VAL A 429 -3.30 -1.20 9.36
C VAL A 429 -3.95 -1.28 10.73
N TRP A 430 -4.62 -0.20 11.14
CA TRP A 430 -5.43 -0.18 12.35
C TRP A 430 -6.85 -0.63 12.04
N ALA A 431 -7.18 -1.86 12.43
CA ALA A 431 -8.50 -2.44 12.21
C ALA A 431 -9.02 -3.15 13.46
N GLU A 432 -10.34 -3.32 13.54
CA GLU A 432 -11.01 -3.95 14.67
C GLU A 432 -10.72 -5.44 14.76
N GLU A 433 -10.44 -6.08 13.61
CA GLU A 433 -10.15 -7.50 13.48
C GLU A 433 -9.43 -7.79 12.15
N ASN A 434 -8.75 -8.93 12.04
CA ASN A 434 -8.01 -9.33 10.84
C ASN A 434 -8.93 -10.02 9.83
N THR A 435 -9.84 -9.25 9.23
CA THR A 435 -10.71 -9.71 8.14
C THR A 435 -10.54 -8.82 6.91
N ARG A 436 -10.84 -9.36 5.72
CA ARG A 436 -10.83 -8.55 4.47
C ARG A 436 -11.66 -7.29 4.61
N GLU A 437 -12.83 -7.42 5.23
CA GLU A 437 -13.76 -6.33 5.44
C GLU A 437 -13.14 -5.22 6.30
N ALA A 438 -12.67 -5.56 7.51
CA ALA A 438 -12.14 -4.60 8.46
C ALA A 438 -10.85 -3.95 7.96
N LEU A 439 -9.94 -4.72 7.36
CA LEU A 439 -8.70 -4.19 6.78
C LEU A 439 -8.99 -3.29 5.58
N PHE A 440 -9.87 -3.69 4.65
CA PHE A 440 -10.21 -2.88 3.48
C PHE A 440 -10.86 -1.55 3.87
N GLU A 441 -11.75 -1.54 4.86
CA GLU A 441 -12.34 -0.31 5.38
C GLU A 441 -11.29 0.58 6.08
N ALA A 442 -10.30 -0.02 6.76
CA ALA A 442 -9.18 0.72 7.33
C ALA A 442 -8.30 1.37 6.24
N LEU A 443 -8.00 0.66 5.15
CA LEU A 443 -7.33 1.22 3.97
C LEU A 443 -8.14 2.38 3.39
N ARG A 444 -9.45 2.23 3.25
CA ARG A 444 -10.33 3.24 2.69
C ARG A 444 -10.45 4.49 3.58
N ARG A 445 -10.52 4.34 4.90
CA ARG A 445 -10.52 5.46 5.85
C ARG A 445 -9.13 5.99 6.15
N ARG A 446 -8.08 5.40 5.54
CA ARG A 446 -6.67 5.85 5.64
C ARG A 446 -6.07 5.70 7.04
N GLU A 447 -6.63 4.85 7.88
CA GLU A 447 -6.10 4.59 9.22
C GLU A 447 -4.98 3.54 9.16
N VAL A 448 -3.92 3.94 8.46
CA VAL A 448 -2.78 3.11 8.06
C VAL A 448 -1.49 3.90 8.16
N TYR A 449 -0.37 3.21 8.18
CA TYR A 449 0.95 3.82 8.07
C TYR A 449 1.93 2.84 7.41
N GLY A 450 3.05 3.38 6.91
CA GLY A 450 4.13 2.59 6.34
C GLY A 450 5.36 2.60 7.22
N THR A 451 6.14 1.52 7.20
CA THR A 451 7.48 1.47 7.78
C THR A 451 8.50 1.01 6.75
N SER A 452 9.76 1.33 6.96
CA SER A 452 10.87 0.86 6.12
C SER A 452 11.32 -0.58 6.42
N GLY A 453 10.54 -1.33 7.19
CA GLY A 453 10.78 -2.73 7.53
C GLY A 453 10.42 -3.09 8.95
N PRO A 454 10.94 -2.41 9.98
CA PRO A 454 10.60 -2.68 11.37
C PRO A 454 9.12 -2.48 11.69
N ARG A 455 8.56 -3.35 12.54
CA ARG A 455 7.15 -3.31 12.96
C ARG A 455 6.94 -2.37 14.14
N MET A 456 7.34 -1.09 13.98
CA MET A 456 7.10 -0.04 14.98
C MET A 456 5.61 0.23 15.13
N THR A 457 5.07 0.22 16.35
CA THR A 457 3.64 0.48 16.60
C THR A 457 3.40 1.96 16.86
N ILE A 458 2.63 2.63 15.99
CA ILE A 458 2.46 4.08 16.03
C ILE A 458 0.99 4.46 16.08
N ARG A 459 0.64 5.38 17.00
CA ARG A 459 -0.64 6.07 17.05
C ARG A 459 -0.44 7.57 16.84
N LEU A 460 -1.27 8.17 16.02
CA LEU A 460 -1.37 9.62 15.84
C LEU A 460 -2.84 10.01 15.89
N PHE A 461 -3.16 10.95 16.78
CA PHE A 461 -4.46 11.64 16.82
C PHE A 461 -4.25 13.13 16.84
N ALA A 462 -5.22 13.89 16.29
CA ALA A 462 -5.25 15.33 16.39
C ALA A 462 -6.61 15.82 16.88
N GLY A 463 -6.61 16.93 17.59
CA GLY A 463 -7.85 17.52 18.11
C GLY A 463 -7.63 18.95 18.58
N TRP A 464 -8.69 19.57 19.11
CA TRP A 464 -8.64 20.96 19.58
C TRP A 464 -8.47 21.10 21.09
N GLU A 465 -8.82 20.06 21.85
CA GLU A 465 -8.84 20.04 23.32
C GLU A 465 -8.37 18.68 23.86
N LEU A 466 -7.19 18.22 23.38
CA LEU A 466 -6.59 17.00 23.88
C LEU A 466 -5.91 17.24 25.23
N PRO A 467 -6.13 16.40 26.25
CA PRO A 467 -5.43 16.50 27.53
C PRO A 467 -3.91 16.39 27.38
N SER A 468 -3.16 17.20 28.10
CA SER A 468 -1.69 17.20 28.04
C SER A 468 -1.04 15.96 28.69
N ASP A 469 -1.77 15.22 29.51
CA ASP A 469 -1.33 14.02 30.24
C ASP A 469 -1.65 12.69 29.51
N LEU A 470 -2.09 12.75 28.25
CA LEU A 470 -2.48 11.55 27.48
C LEU A 470 -1.37 10.48 27.42
N CYS A 471 -0.11 10.87 27.38
CA CYS A 471 1.01 9.95 27.37
C CYS A 471 1.18 9.14 28.66
N THR A 472 0.61 9.59 29.77
CA THR A 472 0.75 8.97 31.10
C THR A 472 -0.57 8.50 31.71
N SER A 473 -1.71 8.94 31.15
CA SER A 473 -3.04 8.65 31.70
C SER A 473 -3.53 7.23 31.47
N GLY A 474 -2.92 6.47 30.55
CA GLY A 474 -3.42 5.17 30.10
C GLY A 474 -4.69 5.25 29.23
N GLN A 475 -5.15 6.45 28.87
CA GLN A 475 -6.38 6.71 28.10
C GLN A 475 -6.12 7.32 26.72
N LEU A 476 -4.92 7.17 26.18
CA LEU A 476 -4.53 7.80 24.93
C LEU A 476 -5.49 7.41 23.79
N VAL A 477 -5.73 6.12 23.61
CA VAL A 477 -6.51 5.60 22.47
C VAL A 477 -7.97 5.96 22.59
N SER A 478 -8.61 5.64 23.73
CA SER A 478 -10.03 5.96 23.98
C SER A 478 -10.33 7.46 23.89
N THR A 479 -9.45 8.29 24.47
CA THR A 479 -9.59 9.76 24.40
C THR A 479 -9.28 10.27 22.99
N GLY A 480 -8.28 9.71 22.31
CA GLY A 480 -7.94 10.05 20.94
C GLY A 480 -9.12 9.88 19.99
N TYR A 481 -9.84 8.76 20.07
CA TYR A 481 -11.06 8.53 19.29
C TYR A 481 -12.24 9.39 19.74
N ALA A 482 -12.37 9.64 21.06
CA ALA A 482 -13.53 10.38 21.59
C ALA A 482 -13.44 11.90 21.36
N LYS A 483 -12.25 12.48 21.39
CA LYS A 483 -12.02 13.94 21.34
C LYS A 483 -11.20 14.42 20.15
N GLY A 484 -10.68 13.53 19.36
CA GLY A 484 -9.84 13.82 18.21
C GLY A 484 -10.22 13.01 16.97
N VAL A 485 -9.37 13.08 15.97
CA VAL A 485 -9.40 12.26 14.77
C VAL A 485 -8.10 11.46 14.66
N PRO A 486 -8.16 10.19 14.27
CA PRO A 486 -6.96 9.38 14.04
C PRO A 486 -6.24 9.82 12.77
N MET A 487 -5.03 9.31 12.56
CA MET A 487 -4.33 9.40 11.26
C MET A 487 -5.28 9.02 10.12
N GLY A 488 -5.17 9.71 8.99
CA GLY A 488 -6.07 9.58 7.85
C GLY A 488 -7.33 10.43 7.93
N GLY A 489 -7.58 11.12 9.06
CA GLY A 489 -8.78 11.92 9.30
C GLY A 489 -8.64 13.40 8.93
N ASP A 490 -9.77 14.08 8.88
CA ASP A 490 -9.86 15.52 8.72
C ASP A 490 -10.19 16.16 10.08
N LEU A 491 -9.43 17.19 10.49
CA LEU A 491 -9.74 17.94 11.70
C LEU A 491 -11.13 18.58 11.56
N PRO A 492 -11.99 18.45 12.58
CA PRO A 492 -13.28 19.15 12.57
C PRO A 492 -13.10 20.67 12.56
N ALA A 493 -14.14 21.40 12.21
CA ALA A 493 -14.12 22.86 12.22
C ALA A 493 -13.55 23.39 13.56
N ARG A 494 -12.64 24.36 13.47
CA ARG A 494 -11.97 24.95 14.63
C ARG A 494 -12.98 25.61 15.56
N PRO A 495 -13.10 25.21 16.85
CA PRO A 495 -13.89 25.92 17.84
C PRO A 495 -13.35 27.35 18.05
N ALA A 496 -14.23 28.31 18.32
CA ALA A 496 -13.83 29.69 18.53
C ALA A 496 -12.84 29.89 19.72
N THR A 497 -12.91 28.99 20.69
CA THR A 497 -12.04 28.95 21.87
C THR A 497 -10.66 28.38 21.62
N ALA A 498 -10.52 27.52 20.58
CA ALA A 498 -9.27 26.85 20.29
C ALA A 498 -8.30 27.77 19.55
N LYS A 499 -7.03 27.80 20.00
CA LYS A 499 -5.97 28.61 19.37
C LYS A 499 -5.29 27.86 18.23
N ALA A 500 -4.88 26.62 18.46
CA ALA A 500 -4.16 25.77 17.51
C ALA A 500 -4.54 24.30 17.73
N PRO A 501 -4.37 23.44 16.72
CA PRO A 501 -4.58 22.00 16.87
C PRO A 501 -3.51 21.37 17.74
N GLN A 502 -3.90 20.35 18.49
CA GLN A 502 -3.03 19.53 19.30
C GLN A 502 -2.90 18.14 18.63
N PHE A 503 -1.71 17.58 18.68
CA PHE A 503 -1.39 16.27 18.15
C PHE A 503 -0.84 15.43 19.29
N VAL A 504 -1.41 14.24 19.52
CA VAL A 504 -0.78 13.23 20.35
C VAL A 504 -0.20 12.17 19.45
N VAL A 505 1.08 11.90 19.63
CA VAL A 505 1.79 10.83 18.93
C VAL A 505 2.47 9.91 19.92
N SER A 506 2.30 8.61 19.75
CA SER A 506 2.96 7.56 20.52
C SER A 506 3.57 6.54 19.58
N ALA A 507 4.79 6.13 19.86
CA ALA A 507 5.51 5.11 19.12
C ALA A 507 6.12 4.11 20.10
N LEU A 508 5.99 2.81 19.79
CA LEU A 508 6.71 1.72 20.41
C LEU A 508 7.71 1.16 19.37
N ARG A 509 8.93 0.86 19.82
CA ARG A 509 9.90 0.19 18.97
C ARG A 509 9.39 -1.17 18.50
N ASP A 510 9.92 -1.67 17.40
CA ASP A 510 9.77 -3.08 17.06
C ASP A 510 10.34 -3.96 18.18
N ALA A 511 9.61 -4.97 18.60
CA ALA A 511 10.10 -5.94 19.56
C ALA A 511 11.21 -6.83 18.95
N GLY A 512 11.16 -7.04 17.62
CA GLY A 512 12.03 -7.98 16.93
C GLY A 512 11.79 -9.44 17.35
N THR A 513 12.84 -10.24 17.26
CA THR A 513 12.91 -11.61 17.77
C THR A 513 13.93 -11.71 18.91
N ILE A 514 14.04 -12.85 19.55
CA ILE A 514 15.08 -13.09 20.58
C ILE A 514 16.48 -12.99 19.98
N GLU A 515 16.66 -13.49 18.76
CA GLU A 515 17.94 -13.52 18.05
C GLU A 515 18.26 -12.16 17.40
N HIS A 516 17.22 -11.46 16.94
CA HIS A 516 17.32 -10.16 16.29
C HIS A 516 16.35 -9.16 16.96
N PRO A 517 16.68 -8.64 18.14
CA PRO A 517 15.84 -7.64 18.82
C PRO A 517 15.78 -6.35 18.00
N GLY A 518 14.60 -5.75 17.96
CA GLY A 518 14.40 -4.48 17.25
C GLY A 518 15.25 -3.35 17.84
N ASN A 519 15.57 -2.35 17.03
CA ASN A 519 16.39 -1.21 17.43
C ASN A 519 15.60 -0.26 18.35
N LEU A 520 16.31 0.68 18.99
CA LEU A 520 15.70 1.69 19.85
C LEU A 520 15.23 2.89 19.00
N LEU A 521 14.17 3.54 19.44
CA LEU A 521 13.69 4.77 18.85
C LEU A 521 14.62 5.94 19.17
N GLN A 522 14.86 6.81 18.19
CA GLN A 522 15.66 8.03 18.36
C GLN A 522 14.78 9.24 18.63
N ARG A 523 13.79 9.49 17.76
CA ARG A 523 12.91 10.65 17.84
C ARG A 523 11.61 10.46 17.08
N ILE A 524 10.66 11.35 17.38
CA ILE A 524 9.44 11.54 16.58
C ILE A 524 9.44 12.97 16.05
N GLN A 525 9.10 13.10 14.77
CA GLN A 525 8.92 14.36 14.07
C GLN A 525 7.46 14.53 13.67
N ILE A 526 6.97 15.77 13.72
CA ILE A 526 5.76 16.18 13.02
C ILE A 526 6.18 16.93 11.77
N VAL A 527 5.70 16.48 10.63
CA VAL A 527 5.87 17.12 9.33
C VAL A 527 4.59 17.87 9.01
N LYS A 528 4.70 19.18 8.78
CA LYS A 528 3.61 20.07 8.36
C LYS A 528 3.86 20.55 6.95
N GLY A 529 2.82 20.54 6.11
CA GLY A 529 2.87 21.05 4.73
C GLY A 529 1.72 21.99 4.40
N TRP A 530 2.01 23.03 3.59
CA TRP A 530 0.99 23.96 3.07
C TRP A 530 1.47 24.61 1.77
N ALA A 531 0.56 25.30 1.07
CA ALA A 531 0.89 26.04 -0.15
C ALA A 531 0.50 27.51 -0.03
N ASP A 532 1.28 28.38 -0.71
CA ASP A 532 0.90 29.76 -0.95
C ASP A 532 0.09 29.90 -2.25
N ALA A 533 -0.60 31.00 -2.41
CA ALA A 533 -1.43 31.29 -3.58
C ALA A 533 -0.65 31.30 -4.92
N ASP A 534 0.66 31.62 -4.89
CA ASP A 534 1.55 31.63 -6.04
C ASP A 534 2.09 30.23 -6.43
N GLY A 535 1.64 29.18 -5.72
CA GLY A 535 2.04 27.78 -5.92
C GLY A 535 3.39 27.42 -5.28
N THR A 536 3.92 28.23 -4.37
CA THR A 536 5.06 27.87 -3.52
C THR A 536 4.59 26.88 -2.45
N PHE A 537 5.30 25.76 -2.32
CA PHE A 537 5.07 24.75 -1.30
C PHE A 537 5.97 25.03 -0.10
N HIS A 538 5.41 24.88 1.08
CA HIS A 538 6.14 24.99 2.32
C HIS A 538 6.07 23.69 3.09
N GLN A 539 7.17 23.35 3.72
CA GLN A 539 7.26 22.26 4.69
C GLN A 539 7.96 22.72 5.95
N GLN A 540 7.51 22.19 7.08
CA GLN A 540 8.15 22.35 8.37
C GLN A 540 8.27 20.98 9.03
N VAL A 541 9.48 20.65 9.50
CA VAL A 541 9.76 19.41 10.23
C VAL A 541 10.19 19.79 11.64
N VAL A 542 9.50 19.26 12.63
CA VAL A 542 9.74 19.59 14.05
C VAL A 542 9.99 18.30 14.81
N ASP A 543 11.14 18.18 15.47
CA ASP A 543 11.37 17.13 16.46
C ASP A 543 10.50 17.43 17.68
N VAL A 544 9.47 16.59 17.93
CA VAL A 544 8.49 16.82 19.00
C VAL A 544 8.81 16.04 20.26
N VAL A 545 9.60 14.96 20.16
CA VAL A 545 10.14 14.20 21.28
C VAL A 545 11.33 13.36 20.82
N GLY A 546 12.29 13.12 21.70
CA GLY A 546 13.59 12.53 21.39
C GLY A 546 14.57 13.56 20.86
N SER A 547 15.71 13.13 20.36
CA SER A 547 16.75 14.02 19.84
C SER A 547 17.58 13.33 18.75
N LYS A 548 17.86 14.06 17.68
CA LYS A 548 18.81 13.66 16.65
C LYS A 548 20.20 13.40 17.24
N ASP A 549 20.62 14.24 18.16
CA ASP A 549 21.95 14.23 18.78
C ASP A 549 21.96 13.41 20.08
N ASN A 550 21.29 12.24 20.10
CA ASN A 550 21.25 11.37 21.28
C ASN A 550 22.56 10.59 21.49
N GLY A 551 23.55 10.68 20.58
CA GLY A 551 24.81 9.94 20.65
C GLY A 551 24.74 8.49 20.20
N ALA A 552 23.62 8.04 19.64
CA ALA A 552 23.48 6.70 19.10
C ALA A 552 24.29 6.53 17.80
N SER A 553 24.82 5.33 17.61
CA SER A 553 25.58 4.94 16.42
C SER A 553 25.52 3.43 16.23
N VAL A 554 26.12 2.94 15.14
CA VAL A 554 26.30 1.50 14.91
C VAL A 554 27.75 1.21 14.54
N ASP A 555 28.28 0.11 15.06
CA ASP A 555 29.56 -0.41 14.61
C ASP A 555 29.38 -1.19 13.32
N THR A 556 29.82 -0.63 12.19
CA THR A 556 29.61 -1.23 10.87
C THR A 556 30.40 -2.52 10.62
N ALA A 557 31.39 -2.85 11.46
CA ALA A 557 32.11 -4.12 11.34
C ALA A 557 31.38 -5.28 12.02
N SER A 558 30.72 -5.01 13.15
CA SER A 558 29.98 -6.03 13.92
C SER A 558 28.46 -5.88 13.80
N CYS A 559 27.98 -4.79 13.21
CA CYS A 559 26.58 -4.38 13.15
C CYS A 559 25.90 -4.28 14.52
N GLN A 560 26.69 -4.03 15.58
CA GLN A 560 26.17 -3.84 16.92
C GLN A 560 25.77 -2.37 17.15
N PRO A 561 24.51 -2.09 17.55
CA PRO A 561 24.09 -0.74 17.90
C PRO A 561 24.78 -0.27 19.17
N LYS A 562 25.05 1.04 19.27
CA LYS A 562 25.72 1.70 20.39
C LYS A 562 24.97 2.98 20.77
N GLY A 563 25.04 3.33 22.04
CA GLY A 563 24.46 4.58 22.56
C GLY A 563 23.01 4.44 23.07
N PRO A 564 22.43 5.52 23.56
CA PRO A 564 21.09 5.55 24.14
C PRO A 564 19.99 5.58 23.06
N GLY A 565 18.78 5.22 23.47
CA GLY A 565 17.55 5.33 22.70
C GLY A 565 16.39 4.85 23.54
N GLU A 566 15.19 4.95 23.02
CA GLU A 566 13.96 4.73 23.78
C GLU A 566 13.20 3.51 23.26
N SER A 567 12.60 2.74 24.17
CA SER A 567 11.67 1.68 23.78
C SER A 567 10.28 2.21 23.41
N GLN A 568 9.96 3.40 23.94
CA GLN A 568 8.71 4.11 23.69
C GLN A 568 8.95 5.60 23.70
N LEU A 569 8.34 6.31 22.77
CA LEU A 569 8.26 7.77 22.75
C LEU A 569 6.80 8.18 22.68
N CYS A 570 6.44 9.23 23.42
CA CYS A 570 5.10 9.80 23.38
C CYS A 570 5.13 11.28 23.71
N THR A 571 4.30 12.07 23.03
CA THR A 571 4.13 13.51 23.33
C THR A 571 2.77 14.02 22.91
N VAL A 572 2.31 15.10 23.57
CA VAL A 572 1.21 15.95 23.11
C VAL A 572 1.83 17.27 22.65
N TRP A 573 1.79 17.52 21.36
CA TRP A 573 2.36 18.73 20.75
C TRP A 573 1.26 19.65 20.21
N THR A 574 1.44 20.95 20.37
CA THR A 574 0.54 21.99 19.83
C THR A 574 1.29 22.77 18.76
N ASP A 575 0.70 22.99 17.59
CA ASP A 575 1.33 23.77 16.51
C ASP A 575 1.46 25.25 16.90
N PRO A 576 2.69 25.76 17.19
CA PRO A 576 2.89 27.15 17.58
C PRO A 576 2.75 28.14 16.41
N GLU A 577 2.85 27.64 15.16
CA GLU A 577 2.79 28.43 13.94
C GLU A 577 1.50 28.15 13.14
N PHE A 578 0.43 27.79 13.84
CA PHE A 578 -0.85 27.51 13.22
C PHE A 578 -1.49 28.78 12.63
N ASP A 579 -1.85 28.72 11.35
CA ASP A 579 -2.63 29.74 10.66
C ASP A 579 -4.06 29.24 10.42
N PRO A 580 -5.08 29.79 11.11
CA PRO A 580 -6.46 29.33 10.96
C PRO A 580 -7.09 29.66 9.59
N ALA A 581 -6.46 30.54 8.81
CA ALA A 581 -6.94 30.89 7.47
C ALA A 581 -6.38 30.00 6.36
N ARG A 582 -5.40 29.13 6.68
CA ARG A 582 -4.63 28.35 5.71
C ARG A 582 -4.89 26.86 5.87
N ARG A 583 -5.14 26.15 4.76
CA ARG A 583 -5.12 24.69 4.75
C ARG A 583 -3.74 24.16 5.09
N ALA A 584 -3.70 23.08 5.82
CA ALA A 584 -2.46 22.41 6.17
C ALA A 584 -2.65 20.88 6.25
N VAL A 585 -1.56 20.17 6.04
CA VAL A 585 -1.48 18.72 6.20
C VAL A 585 -0.39 18.40 7.22
N TYR A 586 -0.65 17.41 8.09
CA TYR A 586 0.27 17.01 9.16
C TYR A 586 0.40 15.50 9.18
N TYR A 587 1.62 14.97 9.33
CA TYR A 587 1.84 13.56 9.62
C TYR A 587 3.03 13.39 10.57
N ALA A 588 3.12 12.24 11.22
CA ALA A 588 4.27 11.91 12.05
C ALA A 588 5.27 11.05 11.27
N ARG A 589 6.56 11.33 11.48
CA ARG A 589 7.67 10.48 11.08
C ARG A 589 8.40 10.03 12.34
N VAL A 590 8.57 8.71 12.50
CA VAL A 590 9.27 8.10 13.63
C VAL A 590 10.57 7.51 13.12
N LEU A 591 11.67 7.80 13.80
CA LEU A 591 13.00 7.33 13.41
C LEU A 591 13.60 6.47 14.52
N GLU A 592 14.18 5.32 14.12
CA GLU A 592 15.03 4.51 14.98
C GLU A 592 16.44 5.08 15.07
N ASN A 593 17.26 4.55 15.98
CA ASN A 593 18.69 4.78 15.97
C ASN A 593 19.32 4.20 14.68
N PRO A 594 20.50 4.69 14.25
CA PRO A 594 21.21 4.08 13.12
C PRO A 594 21.51 2.59 13.34
N SER A 595 21.35 1.80 12.28
CA SER A 595 21.70 0.38 12.21
C SER A 595 22.53 0.09 10.96
N CYS A 596 23.07 -1.12 10.81
CA CYS A 596 23.68 -1.55 9.55
C CYS A 596 22.60 -1.69 8.48
N ARG A 597 22.93 -1.27 7.26
CA ARG A 597 22.14 -1.54 6.08
C ARG A 597 22.39 -2.97 5.58
N PHE A 598 21.42 -3.61 4.92
CA PHE A 598 21.53 -4.97 4.38
C PHE A 598 22.81 -5.21 3.56
N SER A 599 23.25 -4.20 2.80
CA SER A 599 24.50 -4.25 2.04
C SER A 599 25.72 -4.44 2.93
N THR A 600 25.73 -3.86 4.13
CA THR A 600 26.80 -4.03 5.11
C THR A 600 26.80 -5.42 5.74
N TYR A 601 25.61 -5.95 6.10
CA TYR A 601 25.50 -7.33 6.56
C TYR A 601 26.01 -8.33 5.53
N ALA A 602 25.62 -8.15 4.26
CA ALA A 602 26.05 -9.01 3.17
C ALA A 602 27.55 -8.93 2.91
N CYS A 603 28.11 -7.71 2.89
CA CYS A 603 29.57 -7.54 2.75
C CYS A 603 30.35 -8.14 3.91
N ASN A 604 29.81 -8.05 5.13
CA ASN A 604 30.46 -8.63 6.31
C ASN A 604 30.40 -10.15 6.37
N ALA A 605 29.40 -10.77 5.71
CA ALA A 605 29.27 -12.22 5.62
C ALA A 605 30.27 -12.87 4.63
N LEU A 606 30.94 -12.08 3.79
CA LEU A 606 31.90 -12.54 2.79
C LEU A 606 33.35 -12.38 3.31
N GLU A 607 34.22 -13.33 2.95
CA GLU A 607 35.67 -13.18 3.15
C GLU A 607 36.16 -11.97 2.33
N LYS A 608 37.23 -11.34 2.80
CA LYS A 608 37.69 -10.05 2.25
C LYS A 608 38.00 -10.11 0.75
N ASP A 609 38.54 -11.19 0.27
CA ASP A 609 38.90 -11.46 -1.11
C ASP A 609 37.71 -11.86 -2.00
N GLU A 610 36.58 -12.22 -1.40
CA GLU A 610 35.32 -12.53 -2.09
C GLU A 610 34.39 -11.33 -2.18
N ARG A 611 34.70 -10.22 -1.51
CA ARG A 611 33.84 -9.03 -1.48
C ARG A 611 33.79 -8.35 -2.85
N PRO A 612 32.57 -8.14 -3.39
CA PRO A 612 32.42 -7.36 -4.62
C PRO A 612 32.85 -5.90 -4.40
N ALA A 613 33.30 -5.23 -5.46
CA ALA A 613 33.78 -3.84 -5.41
C ALA A 613 32.82 -2.84 -4.73
N MET A 614 31.52 -3.10 -4.82
CA MET A 614 30.50 -2.26 -4.20
C MET A 614 30.58 -2.21 -2.66
N CYS A 615 31.20 -3.19 -2.02
CA CYS A 615 31.38 -3.17 -0.55
C CYS A 615 32.29 -2.00 -0.09
N ASP A 616 33.16 -1.52 -0.98
CA ASP A 616 34.04 -0.37 -0.73
C ASP A 616 33.60 0.91 -1.46
N ASP A 617 32.48 0.84 -2.23
CA ASP A 617 31.96 1.98 -2.97
C ASP A 617 31.18 2.93 -2.03
N PRO A 618 31.57 4.20 -1.92
CA PRO A 618 30.91 5.18 -1.05
C PRO A 618 29.46 5.50 -1.46
N LEU A 619 29.04 5.15 -2.68
CA LEU A 619 27.64 5.30 -3.10
C LEU A 619 26.70 4.31 -2.40
N TYR A 620 27.22 3.23 -1.83
CA TYR A 620 26.42 2.28 -1.06
C TYR A 620 26.49 2.64 0.42
N PRO A 621 25.39 3.16 1.01
CA PRO A 621 25.37 3.49 2.43
C PRO A 621 25.65 2.26 3.28
N LYS A 622 26.52 2.39 4.30
CA LYS A 622 26.81 1.32 5.25
C LYS A 622 25.80 1.22 6.37
N THR A 623 25.09 2.30 6.62
CA THR A 623 24.10 2.41 7.67
C THR A 623 22.76 2.84 7.12
N ILE A 624 21.70 2.45 7.82
CA ILE A 624 20.34 2.89 7.58
C ILE A 624 19.77 3.46 8.88
N GLN A 625 18.85 4.40 8.79
CA GLN A 625 18.06 4.87 9.91
C GLN A 625 16.58 4.57 9.61
N GLU A 626 16.13 3.42 10.04
CA GLU A 626 14.80 2.91 9.81
C GLU A 626 13.74 3.87 10.34
N ARG A 627 12.61 3.92 9.66
CA ARG A 627 11.58 4.90 9.95
C ARG A 627 10.16 4.44 9.61
N ALA A 628 9.22 5.21 10.08
CA ALA A 628 7.82 5.02 9.75
C ALA A 628 7.15 6.36 9.45
N TRP A 629 6.09 6.33 8.62
CA TRP A 629 5.31 7.48 8.19
C TRP A 629 3.83 7.22 8.42
N THR A 630 3.18 8.01 9.28
CA THR A 630 1.73 7.88 9.48
C THR A 630 0.97 8.45 8.29
N SER A 631 -0.24 7.99 8.07
CA SER A 631 -1.19 8.72 7.23
C SER A 631 -1.41 10.12 7.78
N PRO A 632 -1.60 11.13 6.88
CA PRO A 632 -1.74 12.52 7.29
C PRO A 632 -3.09 12.80 7.96
N ILE A 633 -3.12 13.92 8.70
CA ILE A 633 -4.34 14.58 9.19
C ILE A 633 -4.41 15.95 8.52
N TRP A 634 -5.59 16.28 7.99
CA TRP A 634 -5.81 17.53 7.25
C TRP A 634 -6.54 18.55 8.09
N TYR A 635 -6.13 19.81 7.94
CA TYR A 635 -6.86 20.97 8.40
C TYR A 635 -7.40 21.77 7.23
N SER A 636 -8.68 22.14 7.29
CA SER A 636 -9.33 23.06 6.36
C SER A 636 -10.01 24.18 7.13
N PRO A 637 -9.79 25.46 6.77
CA PRO A 637 -10.52 26.57 7.31
C PRO A 637 -12.03 26.39 7.14
N ALA A 638 -12.82 26.85 8.12
CA ALA A 638 -14.27 26.94 7.91
C ALA A 638 -14.52 27.87 6.70
N THR A 639 -15.18 27.38 5.66
CA THR A 639 -15.60 28.23 4.55
C THR A 639 -16.50 29.31 5.14
N ALA A 640 -16.16 30.59 4.95
CA ALA A 640 -17.10 31.66 5.20
C ALA A 640 -18.35 31.37 4.36
N SER A 641 -19.49 31.17 5.02
CA SER A 641 -20.78 31.06 4.32
C SER A 641 -20.86 32.28 3.41
N PRO A 642 -21.19 32.14 2.11
CA PRO A 642 -21.37 33.32 1.28
C PRO A 642 -22.40 34.20 1.99
N ALA A 643 -21.99 35.39 2.38
CA ALA A 643 -22.87 36.35 2.99
C ALA A 643 -24.10 36.50 2.08
N ALA A 644 -25.28 36.20 2.62
CA ALA A 644 -26.53 36.44 1.93
C ALA A 644 -26.52 37.92 1.49
N SER A 645 -26.33 38.14 0.20
CA SER A 645 -26.50 39.46 -0.39
C SER A 645 -27.96 39.84 -0.16
N ALA A 646 -28.18 40.70 0.82
CA ALA A 646 -29.46 41.33 1.06
C ALA A 646 -29.81 42.11 -0.20
N ALA A 647 -30.63 41.53 -1.05
CA ALA A 647 -31.33 42.25 -2.13
C ALA A 647 -32.28 43.25 -1.48
N THR A 648 -31.82 44.47 -1.33
CA THR A 648 -32.71 45.63 -1.10
C THR A 648 -33.53 45.82 -2.32
N ALA A 649 -34.74 45.26 -2.30
CA ALA A 649 -35.80 45.64 -3.24
C ALA A 649 -36.23 47.07 -2.92
N THR A 650 -35.72 48.03 -3.65
CA THR A 650 -36.31 49.34 -3.76
C THR A 650 -37.46 49.30 -4.77
N ALA A 651 -38.67 49.40 -4.25
CA ALA A 651 -39.86 49.66 -5.04
C ALA A 651 -39.76 51.06 -5.69
N ARG A 652 -39.95 51.14 -6.97
CA ARG A 652 -40.67 52.18 -7.70
C ARG A 652 -41.17 51.67 -9.03
#